data_e67285ccb0e30ba24827e1586ab3dfce
#
_entry.id   e67285ccb0e30ba24827e1586ab3dfce
#
_cell.length_a   1.000
_cell.length_b   1.000
_cell.length_c   1.000
_cell.angle_alpha   90.00
_cell.angle_beta   90.00
_cell.angle_gamma   90.00
#
_symmetry.space_group_name_H-M   'P 1'
#
loop_
_entity.id
_entity.type
_entity.pdbx_description
1 polymer ?
#
loop_
_entity_poly.entity_id
_entity_poly.type
_entity_poly.pdbx_seq_one_letter_code
_entity_poly.pdbx_strand_id
1 'polypeptide(L)'
;MQPLLKPLQRNFFCSWSRSESIRDTLSRLSIEGRLEEAIRALRSLSIHDGFQLNSDVFTELIRSCIKHRAFSQGREIHQHIVDSGIKPDVILHNNVMTMYSKCGDFKLARQVFDEMPERNVFSWTAIIGAYVNNGDVSEAFELYKKMCLSGIRADHFLYPIVLKSCAGMKSLKSGRKVHADVIRSGFQWDLVVMNSLIDMYAKSESLGDSKRVFGEMGRRDIYTWTGMIAGYVQSGCGVEALEFFREMMVSGVRPSSATFAGILPVFFTWGFLELVKQIHGLVVVNGCDCDRFVGTAIVDVYASCGGLGYGRLIFDRMKERDVVCWNTMIKGCAQTGLFDEVVQLLKCMRIDGVNPNRTTWECVISDCLQSGMSIHGVLEFVNQLGRKSVVSTEILDQLCESVGKIEQVREFHQLFNCDSYKGDSYLASILIRLYSKFSDVGSALEIFNSKDVKDLDCWNSMIECYARNKHPEKALELFGLMQKEGLEPSLHSWNSVISGFIDVGDNEAALEMFSEMKWASQNPDSVTLETVIPIVGSITNLMIGKQLHNVFLRSEFEMSRYACTTFINMYANCGDVAHAVELFEYIKDKDSASWNAIISGLAKNGFLDEASKVFSQMRMTGLPGNIITWTALVSGYAQNGQADESLKFFRELQSQGLKPNSTTVASVLPACAHSATISHGKSIHGYILRYGLGYDDLFVTNALIGMYVKCGLMDCADGVFRRMHQSDVVSWNTMIHGLAIHGQASAALTLFDEMLKEGIAPPNGVTFIGVLNACSHAGLVDKGWKLFNSMESSYRIIPSGKHYACMVDLLGRGGYFDDVRNFIVQMPLKPTASLWGALLSACKIHGNLDMAEYAANRLIELQPDNPGNYVMLSNIYATAGRWNEVDRLRKMMIERGVRKLPGCSWIEIGSSIHAFTVENMEAREMEDINRTLLDLAVAMNEEGYAHDMPSFNDEYRIIEMQNRRLIEQTVLNGE
;
A
#
# COMPACT_ATOMS: atom_id res chain seq x y z
N MET A 1 -8.14 -54.82 44.63
CA MET A 1 -7.20 -53.79 45.05
C MET A 1 -7.80 -52.74 46.00
N GLN A 2 -8.73 -53.16 46.83
CA GLN A 2 -9.40 -52.22 47.82
C GLN A 2 -9.08 -52.51 49.30
N PRO A 3 -8.24 -53.52 49.70
CA PRO A 3 -7.97 -53.73 51.14
C PRO A 3 -6.68 -53.11 51.66
N LEU A 4 -5.83 -52.45 50.83
CA LEU A 4 -4.52 -51.92 51.29
C LEU A 4 -4.48 -50.40 51.58
N LEU A 5 -5.57 -49.71 51.36
CA LEU A 5 -5.65 -48.24 51.63
C LEU A 5 -6.20 -47.86 53.01
N LYS A 6 -6.77 -48.80 53.76
CA LYS A 6 -7.34 -48.51 55.08
C LYS A 6 -6.34 -48.35 56.24
N PRO A 7 -5.12 -48.91 56.21
CA PRO A 7 -4.16 -48.68 57.31
C PRO A 7 -3.43 -47.32 57.21
N LEU A 8 -3.25 -46.75 55.99
CA LEU A 8 -2.54 -45.47 55.83
C LEU A 8 -3.39 -44.28 56.25
N GLN A 9 -4.69 -44.35 56.06
CA GLN A 9 -5.61 -43.30 56.53
C GLN A 9 -5.72 -43.20 58.05
N ARG A 10 -5.63 -44.36 58.78
CA ARG A 10 -5.69 -44.36 60.24
C ARG A 10 -4.42 -43.87 60.91
N ASN A 11 -3.27 -44.07 60.32
CA ASN A 11 -1.97 -43.64 60.88
C ASN A 11 -1.73 -42.12 60.64
N PHE A 12 -2.33 -41.55 59.66
CA PHE A 12 -2.22 -40.10 59.43
C PHE A 12 -3.05 -39.26 60.41
N PHE A 13 -4.22 -39.78 60.85
CA PHE A 13 -5.06 -39.13 61.84
C PHE A 13 -4.62 -39.29 63.31
N CYS A 14 -3.88 -40.33 63.63
CA CYS A 14 -3.42 -40.56 65.00
C CYS A 14 -2.13 -39.83 65.40
N SER A 15 -1.36 -39.29 64.39
CA SER A 15 -0.19 -38.47 64.66
C SER A 15 -0.49 -36.98 64.92
N TRP A 16 -1.74 -36.59 64.68
CA TRP A 16 -2.19 -35.18 64.79
C TRP A 16 -2.63 -34.82 66.20
N SER A 17 -2.64 -35.75 67.16
CA SER A 17 -3.17 -35.50 68.51
C SER A 17 -2.11 -35.02 69.52
N ARG A 18 -0.90 -34.69 69.12
CA ARG A 18 0.13 -34.17 70.03
C ARG A 18 0.88 -32.97 69.41
N SER A 19 0.48 -31.74 69.79
CA SER A 19 1.26 -30.51 69.90
C SER A 19 1.64 -29.70 68.67
N GLU A 20 1.39 -30.05 67.45
CA GLU A 20 1.56 -29.16 66.30
C GLU A 20 0.24 -28.59 65.82
N SER A 21 0.13 -27.28 65.77
CA SER A 21 -1.00 -26.60 65.11
C SER A 21 -1.05 -27.04 63.66
N ILE A 22 -2.27 -27.28 63.13
CA ILE A 22 -2.47 -27.54 61.69
C ILE A 22 -1.77 -26.49 60.82
N ARG A 23 -1.71 -25.31 61.31
CA ARG A 23 -1.00 -24.17 60.71
C ARG A 23 0.49 -24.51 60.55
N ASP A 24 1.17 -24.97 61.62
CA ASP A 24 2.60 -25.27 61.61
C ASP A 24 2.92 -26.45 60.65
N THR A 25 2.00 -27.38 60.53
CA THR A 25 2.08 -28.51 59.61
C THR A 25 1.97 -28.06 58.16
N LEU A 26 1.02 -27.18 57.82
CA LEU A 26 0.83 -26.63 56.48
C LEU A 26 1.99 -25.72 56.11
N SER A 27 2.48 -24.88 57.03
CA SER A 27 3.67 -24.06 56.81
C SER A 27 4.94 -24.90 56.56
N ARG A 28 5.15 -25.98 57.33
CA ARG A 28 6.27 -26.92 57.15
C ARG A 28 6.18 -27.61 55.78
N LEU A 29 5.00 -28.16 55.41
CA LEU A 29 4.79 -28.82 54.11
C LEU A 29 5.01 -27.83 52.94
N SER A 30 4.60 -26.59 53.13
CA SER A 30 4.88 -25.53 52.15
C SER A 30 6.36 -25.25 51.94
N ILE A 31 7.15 -25.17 53.04
CA ILE A 31 8.59 -24.94 53.00
C ILE A 31 9.31 -26.12 52.37
N GLU A 32 8.87 -27.36 52.69
CA GLU A 32 9.42 -28.59 52.14
C GLU A 32 9.04 -28.85 50.67
N GLY A 33 8.10 -28.09 50.11
CA GLY A 33 7.61 -28.26 48.72
C GLY A 33 6.69 -29.45 48.50
N ARG A 34 6.17 -30.08 49.58
CA ARG A 34 5.24 -31.23 49.55
C ARG A 34 3.81 -30.80 49.36
N LEU A 35 3.52 -30.13 48.23
CA LEU A 35 2.25 -29.43 47.96
C LEU A 35 1.07 -30.36 47.86
N GLU A 36 1.22 -31.59 47.31
CA GLU A 36 0.13 -32.58 47.25
C GLU A 36 -0.36 -33.01 48.62
N GLU A 37 0.53 -33.13 49.58
CA GLU A 37 0.20 -33.47 50.97
C GLU A 37 -0.47 -32.30 51.68
N ALA A 38 0.01 -31.08 51.41
CA ALA A 38 -0.61 -29.86 51.91
C ALA A 38 -2.09 -29.72 51.42
N ILE A 39 -2.32 -30.01 50.13
CA ILE A 39 -3.68 -29.96 49.53
C ILE A 39 -4.55 -31.05 50.08
N ARG A 40 -4.02 -32.25 50.26
CA ARG A 40 -4.78 -33.36 50.93
C ARG A 40 -5.14 -33.00 52.37
N ALA A 41 -4.26 -32.35 53.08
CA ALA A 41 -4.54 -31.82 54.43
C ALA A 41 -5.62 -30.74 54.40
N LEU A 42 -5.55 -29.78 53.41
CA LEU A 42 -6.60 -28.77 53.22
C LEU A 42 -7.97 -29.38 52.86
N ARG A 43 -8.02 -30.37 51.98
CA ARG A 43 -9.25 -31.08 51.65
C ARG A 43 -9.85 -31.84 52.83
N SER A 44 -9.04 -32.33 53.77
CA SER A 44 -9.50 -33.02 54.97
C SER A 44 -10.07 -32.08 56.01
N LEU A 45 -9.82 -30.79 55.95
CA LEU A 45 -10.32 -29.74 56.83
C LEU A 45 -11.71 -29.23 56.39
N SER A 46 -12.38 -29.93 55.52
CA SER A 46 -13.69 -29.50 54.99
C SER A 46 -14.75 -29.35 56.07
N ILE A 47 -15.22 -28.14 56.26
CA ILE A 47 -16.57 -27.66 56.60
C ILE A 47 -17.13 -27.95 58.05
N HIS A 48 -16.59 -28.89 58.84
CA HIS A 48 -17.22 -29.23 60.10
C HIS A 48 -16.51 -28.71 61.36
N ASP A 49 -15.31 -28.18 61.31
CA ASP A 49 -14.52 -27.91 62.52
C ASP A 49 -14.32 -26.42 62.87
N GLY A 50 -15.08 -25.47 62.33
CA GLY A 50 -15.03 -24.03 62.75
C GLY A 50 -13.65 -23.39 62.77
N PHE A 51 -12.66 -23.96 62.12
CA PHE A 51 -11.26 -23.49 62.08
C PHE A 51 -11.07 -22.51 60.94
N GLN A 52 -10.96 -21.22 61.23
CA GLN A 52 -10.57 -20.22 60.26
C GLN A 52 -9.04 -20.24 60.07
N LEU A 53 -8.57 -20.73 58.92
CA LEU A 53 -7.20 -20.58 58.51
C LEU A 53 -6.91 -19.10 58.19
N ASN A 54 -5.74 -18.62 58.60
CA ASN A 54 -5.34 -17.22 58.42
C ASN A 54 -4.84 -16.99 56.98
N SER A 55 -5.00 -15.81 56.43
CA SER A 55 -4.48 -15.37 55.11
C SER A 55 -2.99 -15.69 54.91
N ASP A 56 -2.17 -15.65 56.00
CA ASP A 56 -0.72 -15.92 55.98
C ASP A 56 -0.40 -17.32 55.46
N VAL A 57 -1.13 -18.36 55.91
CA VAL A 57 -0.90 -19.76 55.54
C VAL A 57 -1.16 -19.97 54.05
N PHE A 58 -2.20 -19.40 53.51
CA PHE A 58 -2.50 -19.44 52.09
C PHE A 58 -1.44 -18.68 51.29
N THR A 59 -0.94 -17.55 51.81
CA THR A 59 0.12 -16.78 51.20
C THR A 59 1.40 -17.61 51.05
N GLU A 60 1.81 -18.37 52.08
CA GLU A 60 2.96 -19.25 52.06
C GLU A 60 2.77 -20.41 51.06
N LEU A 61 1.60 -21.02 51.01
CA LEU A 61 1.24 -22.11 50.12
C LEU A 61 1.30 -21.61 48.63
N ILE A 62 0.71 -20.48 48.34
CA ILE A 62 0.72 -19.89 46.99
C ILE A 62 2.15 -19.51 46.57
N ARG A 63 2.96 -18.95 47.48
CA ARG A 63 4.39 -18.67 47.23
C ARG A 63 5.18 -19.96 46.92
N SER A 64 4.91 -21.05 47.63
CA SER A 64 5.51 -22.33 47.35
C SER A 64 5.07 -22.88 46.00
N CYS A 65 3.80 -22.74 45.61
CA CYS A 65 3.32 -23.09 44.26
C CYS A 65 4.06 -22.30 43.17
N ILE A 66 4.28 -21.00 43.39
CA ILE A 66 5.04 -20.14 42.46
C ILE A 66 6.48 -20.62 42.32
N LYS A 67 7.15 -20.95 43.45
CA LYS A 67 8.53 -21.38 43.48
C LYS A 67 8.74 -22.72 42.77
N HIS A 68 7.84 -23.66 42.94
CA HIS A 68 7.92 -25.03 42.39
C HIS A 68 7.18 -25.15 41.03
N ARG A 69 6.63 -24.09 40.48
CA ARG A 69 5.84 -24.08 39.25
C ARG A 69 4.64 -25.04 39.25
N ALA A 70 4.07 -25.25 40.45
CA ALA A 70 2.97 -26.17 40.69
C ALA A 70 1.61 -25.48 40.51
N PHE A 71 1.29 -25.09 39.27
CA PHE A 71 0.16 -24.20 38.97
C PHE A 71 -1.23 -24.85 39.10
N SER A 72 -1.34 -26.18 38.85
CA SER A 72 -2.56 -26.94 39.09
C SER A 72 -2.93 -26.96 40.58
N GLN A 73 -1.94 -27.16 41.43
CA GLN A 73 -2.09 -27.11 42.86
C GLN A 73 -2.46 -25.70 43.37
N GLY A 74 -1.82 -24.69 42.78
CA GLY A 74 -2.13 -23.29 43.07
C GLY A 74 -3.60 -22.92 42.77
N ARG A 75 -4.13 -23.42 41.66
CA ARG A 75 -5.55 -23.22 41.30
C ARG A 75 -6.50 -23.89 42.32
N GLU A 76 -6.17 -25.09 42.76
CA GLU A 76 -6.97 -25.75 43.82
C GLU A 76 -6.92 -24.97 45.14
N ILE A 77 -5.75 -24.45 45.53
CA ILE A 77 -5.63 -23.62 46.74
C ILE A 77 -6.45 -22.34 46.60
N HIS A 78 -6.44 -21.70 45.45
CA HIS A 78 -7.27 -20.51 45.21
C HIS A 78 -8.77 -20.84 45.31
N GLN A 79 -9.20 -21.95 44.74
CA GLN A 79 -10.57 -22.41 44.87
C GLN A 79 -10.96 -22.62 46.37
N HIS A 80 -10.05 -23.21 47.13
CA HIS A 80 -10.28 -23.37 48.59
C HIS A 80 -10.36 -22.03 49.33
N ILE A 81 -9.59 -21.02 48.93
CA ILE A 81 -9.69 -19.67 49.49
C ILE A 81 -11.09 -19.10 49.23
N VAL A 82 -11.58 -19.24 47.99
CA VAL A 82 -12.93 -18.76 47.60
C VAL A 82 -14.03 -19.51 48.39
N ASP A 83 -13.94 -20.85 48.44
CA ASP A 83 -14.95 -21.72 49.09
C ASP A 83 -14.97 -21.53 50.60
N SER A 84 -13.84 -21.18 51.23
CA SER A 84 -13.72 -20.92 52.67
C SER A 84 -14.31 -19.59 53.13
N GLY A 85 -14.70 -18.71 52.19
CA GLY A 85 -15.25 -17.38 52.48
C GLY A 85 -14.30 -16.42 53.20
N ILE A 86 -13.00 -16.73 53.22
CA ILE A 86 -11.95 -15.86 53.75
C ILE A 86 -11.86 -14.64 52.88
N LYS A 87 -11.84 -13.46 53.47
CA LYS A 87 -11.52 -12.22 52.72
C LYS A 87 -10.01 -12.13 52.56
N PRO A 88 -9.47 -12.34 51.35
CA PRO A 88 -8.03 -12.27 51.14
C PRO A 88 -7.57 -10.83 51.37
N ASP A 89 -6.43 -10.69 52.03
CA ASP A 89 -5.73 -9.40 52.14
C ASP A 89 -5.01 -9.05 50.81
N VAL A 90 -4.51 -7.81 50.69
CA VAL A 90 -3.83 -7.32 49.49
C VAL A 90 -2.60 -8.18 49.15
N ILE A 91 -1.92 -8.76 50.18
CA ILE A 91 -0.71 -9.59 49.99
C ILE A 91 -1.11 -10.92 49.34
N LEU A 92 -2.16 -11.56 49.83
CA LEU A 92 -2.65 -12.83 49.27
C LEU A 92 -3.14 -12.67 47.84
N HIS A 93 -3.97 -11.63 47.58
CA HIS A 93 -4.39 -11.30 46.22
C HIS A 93 -3.22 -11.10 45.24
N ASN A 94 -2.19 -10.34 45.68
CA ASN A 94 -1.02 -10.12 44.86
C ASN A 94 -0.23 -11.42 44.55
N ASN A 95 -0.16 -12.37 45.53
CA ASN A 95 0.50 -13.65 45.30
C ASN A 95 -0.36 -14.57 44.39
N VAL A 96 -1.67 -14.62 44.56
CA VAL A 96 -2.60 -15.37 43.67
C VAL A 96 -2.50 -14.83 42.24
N MET A 97 -2.53 -13.52 42.06
CA MET A 97 -2.38 -12.86 40.77
C MET A 97 -1.00 -13.14 40.13
N THR A 98 0.08 -13.10 40.92
CA THR A 98 1.42 -13.44 40.46
C THR A 98 1.52 -14.90 40.05
N MET A 99 0.83 -15.81 40.75
CA MET A 99 0.77 -17.22 40.42
C MET A 99 0.11 -17.42 39.05
N TYR A 100 -1.08 -16.81 38.82
CA TYR A 100 -1.77 -16.88 37.53
C TYR A 100 -0.98 -16.23 36.40
N SER A 101 -0.33 -15.09 36.66
CA SER A 101 0.56 -14.41 35.72
C SER A 101 1.72 -15.32 35.24
N LYS A 102 2.37 -16.04 36.16
CA LYS A 102 3.45 -16.98 35.83
C LYS A 102 2.97 -18.27 35.16
N CYS A 103 1.69 -18.62 35.35
CA CYS A 103 1.03 -19.73 34.70
C CYS A 103 0.64 -19.43 33.24
N GLY A 104 0.64 -18.15 32.85
CA GLY A 104 0.16 -17.71 31.54
C GLY A 104 -1.35 -17.48 31.47
N ASP A 105 -2.07 -17.62 32.60
CA ASP A 105 -3.52 -17.40 32.67
C ASP A 105 -3.83 -15.96 33.15
N PHE A 106 -3.56 -15.02 32.26
CA PHE A 106 -3.73 -13.60 32.54
C PHE A 106 -5.22 -13.19 32.65
N LYS A 107 -6.17 -13.97 32.11
CA LYS A 107 -7.61 -13.71 32.28
C LYS A 107 -8.02 -13.90 33.76
N LEU A 108 -7.58 -14.98 34.38
CA LEU A 108 -7.81 -15.20 35.80
C LEU A 108 -7.04 -14.20 36.67
N ALA A 109 -5.80 -13.85 36.28
CA ALA A 109 -5.05 -12.80 36.95
C ALA A 109 -5.81 -11.45 36.92
N ARG A 110 -6.44 -11.13 35.78
CA ARG A 110 -7.27 -9.92 35.64
C ARG A 110 -8.51 -9.98 36.51
N GLN A 111 -9.21 -11.08 36.52
CA GLN A 111 -10.39 -11.25 37.36
C GLN A 111 -10.06 -11.01 38.83
N VAL A 112 -8.99 -11.65 39.35
CA VAL A 112 -8.52 -11.44 40.74
C VAL A 112 -8.18 -9.96 40.99
N PHE A 113 -7.54 -9.28 40.03
CA PHE A 113 -7.22 -7.87 40.13
C PHE A 113 -8.50 -6.99 40.20
N ASP A 114 -9.50 -7.30 39.39
CA ASP A 114 -10.74 -6.52 39.35
C ASP A 114 -11.61 -6.72 40.61
N GLU A 115 -11.52 -7.87 41.25
CA GLU A 115 -12.18 -8.21 42.52
C GLU A 115 -11.52 -7.57 43.77
N MET A 116 -10.27 -7.05 43.62
CA MET A 116 -9.55 -6.42 44.75
C MET A 116 -10.22 -5.10 45.19
N PRO A 117 -10.61 -4.99 46.49
CA PRO A 117 -11.21 -3.75 47.00
C PRO A 117 -10.21 -2.59 47.11
N GLU A 118 -8.96 -2.89 47.46
CA GLU A 118 -7.88 -1.92 47.54
C GLU A 118 -6.70 -2.38 46.67
N ARG A 119 -6.18 -1.48 45.85
CA ARG A 119 -5.05 -1.73 44.95
C ARG A 119 -3.88 -0.86 45.30
N ASN A 120 -2.70 -1.45 45.49
CA ASN A 120 -1.46 -0.72 45.73
C ASN A 120 -0.53 -0.82 44.50
N VAL A 121 0.61 -0.14 44.54
CA VAL A 121 1.61 -0.13 43.45
C VAL A 121 2.03 -1.55 43.03
N PHE A 122 2.17 -2.47 44.00
CA PHE A 122 2.53 -3.86 43.73
C PHE A 122 1.46 -4.60 42.95
N SER A 123 0.15 -4.36 43.26
CA SER A 123 -0.97 -4.96 42.53
C SER A 123 -0.95 -4.52 41.07
N TRP A 124 -0.77 -3.22 40.84
CA TRP A 124 -0.63 -2.68 39.47
C TRP A 124 0.61 -3.20 38.75
N THR A 125 1.75 -3.26 39.43
CA THR A 125 3.00 -3.76 38.84
C THR A 125 2.86 -5.24 38.43
N ALA A 126 2.22 -6.05 39.26
CA ALA A 126 2.00 -7.46 38.97
C ALA A 126 1.11 -7.68 37.75
N ILE A 127 -0.01 -6.98 37.66
CA ILE A 127 -0.93 -7.14 36.51
C ILE A 127 -0.35 -6.55 35.22
N ILE A 128 0.25 -5.34 35.27
CA ILE A 128 0.89 -4.73 34.10
C ILE A 128 2.03 -5.62 33.62
N GLY A 129 2.86 -6.15 34.55
CA GLY A 129 3.92 -7.10 34.23
C GLY A 129 3.41 -8.41 33.61
N ALA A 130 2.24 -8.90 34.05
CA ALA A 130 1.59 -10.06 33.46
C ALA A 130 1.27 -9.85 31.96
N TYR A 131 0.63 -8.73 31.65
CA TYR A 131 0.27 -8.38 30.27
C TYR A 131 1.49 -8.15 29.37
N VAL A 132 2.52 -7.44 29.88
CA VAL A 132 3.78 -7.24 29.13
C VAL A 132 4.49 -8.56 28.83
N ASN A 133 4.54 -9.48 29.79
CA ASN A 133 5.19 -10.78 29.59
C ASN A 133 4.40 -11.70 28.66
N ASN A 134 3.10 -11.51 28.54
CA ASN A 134 2.27 -12.26 27.61
C ASN A 134 2.25 -11.63 26.18
N GLY A 135 2.88 -10.47 25.99
CA GLY A 135 2.94 -9.80 24.71
C GLY A 135 1.80 -8.79 24.44
N ASP A 136 0.83 -8.66 25.36
CA ASP A 136 -0.27 -7.72 25.23
C ASP A 136 0.12 -6.34 25.79
N VAL A 137 1.01 -5.69 25.05
CA VAL A 137 1.64 -4.44 25.46
C VAL A 137 0.67 -3.25 25.45
N SER A 138 -0.37 -3.33 24.64
CA SER A 138 -1.38 -2.27 24.52
C SER A 138 -2.24 -2.17 25.79
N GLU A 139 -2.78 -3.31 26.26
CA GLU A 139 -3.59 -3.36 27.48
C GLU A 139 -2.76 -3.04 28.73
N ALA A 140 -1.48 -3.47 28.74
CA ALA A 140 -0.55 -3.09 29.80
C ALA A 140 -0.39 -1.57 29.94
N PHE A 141 -0.30 -0.85 28.81
CA PHE A 141 -0.21 0.61 28.81
C PHE A 141 -1.52 1.30 29.22
N GLU A 142 -2.67 0.75 28.80
CA GLU A 142 -3.97 1.24 29.25
C GLU A 142 -4.16 1.07 30.78
N LEU A 143 -3.69 -0.05 31.34
CA LEU A 143 -3.66 -0.27 32.79
C LEU A 143 -2.79 0.76 33.50
N TYR A 144 -1.62 1.09 32.94
CA TYR A 144 -0.77 2.16 33.49
C TYR A 144 -1.49 3.51 33.51
N LYS A 145 -2.21 3.86 32.44
CA LYS A 145 -3.03 5.09 32.41
C LYS A 145 -4.12 5.08 33.49
N LYS A 146 -4.82 3.94 33.67
CA LYS A 146 -5.85 3.78 34.70
C LYS A 146 -5.26 3.96 36.10
N MET A 147 -4.06 3.40 36.35
CA MET A 147 -3.33 3.60 37.60
C MET A 147 -3.03 5.07 37.87
N CYS A 148 -2.51 5.78 36.87
CA CYS A 148 -2.21 7.21 36.96
C CYS A 148 -3.48 8.05 37.27
N LEU A 149 -4.62 7.70 36.63
CA LEU A 149 -5.92 8.34 36.86
C LEU A 149 -6.46 8.09 38.26
N SER A 150 -6.14 6.93 38.88
CA SER A 150 -6.49 6.65 40.26
C SER A 150 -5.57 7.34 41.30
N GLY A 151 -4.66 8.18 40.86
CA GLY A 151 -3.78 8.97 41.73
C GLY A 151 -2.59 8.19 42.32
N ILE A 152 -2.38 6.94 41.91
CA ILE A 152 -1.25 6.11 42.37
C ILE A 152 -0.03 6.42 41.49
N ARG A 153 1.09 6.77 42.17
CA ARG A 153 2.36 7.05 41.47
C ARG A 153 3.13 5.76 41.22
N ALA A 154 3.69 5.66 40.02
CA ALA A 154 4.58 4.56 39.67
C ALA A 154 5.90 4.67 40.45
N ASP A 155 6.50 3.51 40.74
CA ASP A 155 7.80 3.37 41.37
C ASP A 155 8.90 2.98 40.36
N HIS A 156 10.11 2.88 40.82
CA HIS A 156 11.27 2.49 40.00
C HIS A 156 11.22 1.06 39.45
N PHE A 157 10.35 0.17 40.00
CA PHE A 157 10.12 -1.17 39.45
C PHE A 157 9.10 -1.17 38.31
N LEU A 158 8.09 -0.31 38.39
CA LEU A 158 7.04 -0.28 37.39
C LEU A 158 7.48 0.47 36.11
N TYR A 159 8.25 1.55 36.21
CA TYR A 159 8.68 2.30 35.02
C TYR A 159 9.39 1.46 33.96
N PRO A 160 10.35 0.57 34.28
CA PRO A 160 10.95 -0.32 33.30
C PRO A 160 9.96 -1.21 32.56
N ILE A 161 8.93 -1.70 33.26
CA ILE A 161 7.89 -2.57 32.69
C ILE A 161 7.02 -1.78 31.70
N VAL A 162 6.61 -0.55 32.09
CA VAL A 162 5.81 0.34 31.23
C VAL A 162 6.62 0.81 30.03
N LEU A 163 7.89 1.14 30.21
CA LEU A 163 8.78 1.51 29.09
C LEU A 163 8.97 0.35 28.10
N LYS A 164 9.09 -0.89 28.62
CA LYS A 164 9.10 -2.09 27.76
C LYS A 164 7.80 -2.26 26.97
N SER A 165 6.65 -1.90 27.57
CA SER A 165 5.35 -1.86 26.85
C SER A 165 5.40 -0.82 25.74
N CYS A 166 5.85 0.41 26.01
CA CYS A 166 5.99 1.45 24.99
C CYS A 166 6.93 1.05 23.84
N ALA A 167 8.04 0.36 24.17
CA ALA A 167 8.97 -0.19 23.20
C ALA A 167 8.32 -1.27 22.31
N GLY A 168 7.53 -2.16 22.91
CA GLY A 168 6.79 -3.20 22.17
C GLY A 168 5.72 -2.62 21.22
N MET A 169 5.06 -1.52 21.61
CA MET A 169 4.12 -0.78 20.75
C MET A 169 4.81 0.11 19.71
N LYS A 170 6.12 0.26 19.74
CA LYS A 170 6.89 1.25 18.95
C LYS A 170 6.30 2.68 19.01
N SER A 171 5.70 3.05 20.14
CA SER A 171 4.98 4.32 20.30
C SER A 171 5.85 5.38 20.98
N LEU A 172 6.53 6.18 20.17
CA LEU A 172 7.38 7.29 20.67
C LEU A 172 6.60 8.29 21.51
N LYS A 173 5.33 8.58 21.15
CA LYS A 173 4.46 9.52 21.88
C LYS A 173 4.17 9.04 23.29
N SER A 174 3.88 7.74 23.45
CA SER A 174 3.64 7.12 24.75
C SER A 174 4.92 7.08 25.58
N GLY A 175 6.05 6.72 24.95
CA GLY A 175 7.35 6.72 25.59
C GLY A 175 7.79 8.08 26.14
N ARG A 176 7.60 9.17 25.37
CA ARG A 176 7.90 10.54 25.83
C ARG A 176 7.01 10.96 26.99
N LYS A 177 5.75 10.52 27.04
CA LYS A 177 4.87 10.78 28.19
C LYS A 177 5.41 10.10 29.45
N VAL A 178 5.74 8.82 29.36
CA VAL A 178 6.31 8.06 30.48
C VAL A 178 7.67 8.68 30.92
N HIS A 179 8.50 9.11 29.98
CA HIS A 179 9.75 9.80 30.31
C HIS A 179 9.49 11.11 31.10
N ALA A 180 8.50 11.89 30.70
CA ALA A 180 8.09 13.07 31.47
C ALA A 180 7.56 12.70 32.87
N ASP A 181 6.88 11.55 33.03
CA ASP A 181 6.43 11.05 34.34
C ASP A 181 7.62 10.59 35.19
N VAL A 182 8.62 9.94 34.61
CA VAL A 182 9.89 9.56 35.29
C VAL A 182 10.59 10.81 35.84
N ILE A 183 10.71 11.88 35.05
CA ILE A 183 11.32 13.14 35.49
C ILE A 183 10.51 13.76 36.63
N ARG A 184 9.18 13.83 36.50
CA ARG A 184 8.30 14.39 37.54
C ARG A 184 8.33 13.61 38.84
N SER A 185 8.58 12.30 38.78
CA SER A 185 8.66 11.43 39.93
C SER A 185 10.09 11.36 40.54
N GLY A 186 11.08 12.01 39.92
CA GLY A 186 12.47 12.09 40.44
C GLY A 186 13.32 10.85 40.17
N PHE A 187 12.89 9.92 39.32
CA PHE A 187 13.64 8.70 38.98
C PHE A 187 14.59 8.85 37.78
N GLN A 188 14.84 10.08 37.34
CA GLN A 188 15.75 10.40 36.23
C GLN A 188 17.22 10.03 36.47
N TRP A 189 17.60 9.61 37.69
CA TRP A 189 18.94 9.16 38.04
C TRP A 189 18.99 7.65 38.36
N ASP A 190 17.85 6.97 38.30
CA ASP A 190 17.81 5.52 38.49
C ASP A 190 18.35 4.81 37.24
N LEU A 191 19.39 4.01 37.44
CA LEU A 191 20.13 3.38 36.34
C LEU A 191 19.25 2.41 35.53
N VAL A 192 18.37 1.66 36.20
CA VAL A 192 17.48 0.67 35.54
C VAL A 192 16.41 1.36 34.70
N VAL A 193 15.86 2.45 35.24
CA VAL A 193 14.86 3.27 34.52
C VAL A 193 15.50 3.94 33.30
N MET A 194 16.70 4.50 33.45
CA MET A 194 17.41 5.14 32.35
C MET A 194 17.82 4.16 31.25
N ASN A 195 18.29 2.95 31.62
CA ASN A 195 18.57 1.90 30.65
C ASN A 195 17.32 1.48 29.89
N SER A 196 16.17 1.43 30.58
CA SER A 196 14.89 1.11 29.94
C SER A 196 14.38 2.24 29.03
N LEU A 197 14.70 3.52 29.33
CA LEU A 197 14.43 4.65 28.45
C LEU A 197 15.28 4.58 27.17
N ILE A 198 16.57 4.23 27.29
CA ILE A 198 17.44 4.03 26.13
C ILE A 198 16.88 2.95 25.22
N ASP A 199 16.51 1.77 25.76
CA ASP A 199 15.94 0.66 25.01
C ASP A 199 14.60 1.06 24.36
N MET A 200 13.75 1.79 25.07
CA MET A 200 12.47 2.27 24.54
C MET A 200 12.67 3.23 23.37
N TYR A 201 13.56 4.22 23.49
CA TYR A 201 13.83 5.16 22.42
C TYR A 201 14.49 4.50 21.23
N ALA A 202 15.42 3.57 21.44
CA ALA A 202 16.06 2.82 20.37
C ALA A 202 15.05 1.98 19.58
N LYS A 203 14.17 1.22 20.25
CA LYS A 203 13.12 0.41 19.61
C LYS A 203 12.01 1.22 18.95
N SER A 204 11.84 2.49 19.39
CA SER A 204 10.92 3.44 18.77
C SER A 204 11.57 4.26 17.66
N GLU A 205 12.73 3.84 17.15
CA GLU A 205 13.49 4.44 16.04
C GLU A 205 13.91 5.91 16.30
N SER A 206 13.97 6.33 17.57
CA SER A 206 14.40 7.68 17.97
C SER A 206 15.79 7.67 18.59
N LEU A 207 16.82 7.36 17.79
CA LEU A 207 18.21 7.26 18.23
C LEU A 207 18.76 8.58 18.80
N GLY A 208 18.28 9.72 18.31
CA GLY A 208 18.66 11.04 18.82
C GLY A 208 18.23 11.25 20.27
N ASP A 209 17.02 10.86 20.66
CA ASP A 209 16.56 10.93 22.04
C ASP A 209 17.27 9.89 22.92
N SER A 210 17.55 8.69 22.39
CA SER A 210 18.34 7.67 23.07
C SER A 210 19.75 8.18 23.39
N LYS A 211 20.43 8.82 22.43
CA LYS A 211 21.76 9.42 22.62
C LYS A 211 21.73 10.56 23.62
N ARG A 212 20.66 11.37 23.65
CA ARG A 212 20.51 12.45 24.65
C ARG A 212 20.42 11.87 26.07
N VAL A 213 19.52 10.88 26.28
CA VAL A 213 19.39 10.19 27.56
C VAL A 213 20.73 9.60 28.01
N PHE A 214 21.44 8.93 27.09
CA PHE A 214 22.76 8.39 27.35
C PHE A 214 23.78 9.47 27.73
N GLY A 215 23.73 10.64 27.08
CA GLY A 215 24.60 11.80 27.38
C GLY A 215 24.36 12.39 28.77
N GLU A 216 23.13 12.39 29.25
CA GLU A 216 22.72 12.93 30.55
C GLU A 216 23.07 12.01 31.72
N MET A 217 23.37 10.70 31.46
CA MET A 217 23.72 9.74 32.50
C MET A 217 25.11 9.99 33.07
N GLY A 218 25.17 10.24 34.39
CA GLY A 218 26.44 10.42 35.11
C GLY A 218 27.22 9.14 35.37
N ARG A 219 26.52 7.99 35.41
CA ARG A 219 27.13 6.64 35.52
C ARG A 219 26.57 5.80 34.40
N ARG A 220 27.44 5.05 33.73
CA ARG A 220 27.07 4.14 32.63
C ARG A 220 27.60 2.75 32.98
N ASP A 221 26.70 1.79 33.03
CA ASP A 221 27.06 0.39 33.27
C ASP A 221 27.09 -0.41 31.96
N ILE A 222 27.38 -1.67 32.06
CA ILE A 222 27.45 -2.58 30.94
C ILE A 222 26.10 -2.67 30.16
N TYR A 223 24.96 -2.55 30.86
CA TYR A 223 23.63 -2.60 30.27
C TYR A 223 23.34 -1.34 29.46
N THR A 224 23.78 -0.17 29.96
CA THR A 224 23.67 1.12 29.26
C THR A 224 24.38 1.06 27.90
N TRP A 225 25.64 0.62 27.89
CA TRP A 225 26.43 0.50 26.66
C TRP A 225 25.83 -0.54 25.71
N THR A 226 25.45 -1.72 26.24
CA THR A 226 24.84 -2.79 25.44
C THR A 226 23.53 -2.35 24.81
N GLY A 227 22.68 -1.61 25.54
CA GLY A 227 21.41 -1.07 25.04
C GLY A 227 21.63 -0.08 23.88
N MET A 228 22.61 0.82 24.00
CA MET A 228 22.97 1.73 22.91
C MET A 228 23.47 0.99 21.68
N ILE A 229 24.43 0.09 21.85
CA ILE A 229 25.01 -0.70 20.75
C ILE A 229 23.92 -1.50 20.04
N ALA A 230 23.11 -2.26 20.77
CA ALA A 230 22.03 -3.05 20.20
C ALA A 230 20.98 -2.19 19.47
N GLY A 231 20.64 -1.01 20.03
CA GLY A 231 19.71 -0.07 19.43
C GLY A 231 20.21 0.47 18.09
N TYR A 232 21.46 0.86 17.98
CA TYR A 232 22.06 1.32 16.73
C TYR A 232 22.16 0.20 15.68
N VAL A 233 22.51 -1.02 16.11
CA VAL A 233 22.55 -2.21 15.23
C VAL A 233 21.16 -2.52 14.65
N GLN A 234 20.12 -2.53 15.50
CA GLN A 234 18.74 -2.79 15.07
C GLN A 234 18.20 -1.72 14.09
N SER A 235 18.70 -0.50 14.21
CA SER A 235 18.34 0.60 13.29
C SER A 235 19.22 0.65 12.03
N GLY A 236 20.10 -0.33 11.81
CA GLY A 236 20.96 -0.38 10.63
C GLY A 236 22.17 0.57 10.66
N CYS A 237 22.40 1.28 11.78
CA CYS A 237 23.49 2.22 11.96
C CYS A 237 24.74 1.52 12.53
N GLY A 238 25.34 0.64 11.72
CA GLY A 238 26.45 -0.23 12.17
C GLY A 238 27.74 0.52 12.50
N VAL A 239 28.03 1.64 11.82
CA VAL A 239 29.24 2.45 12.07
C VAL A 239 29.20 3.07 13.45
N GLU A 240 28.10 3.70 13.79
CA GLU A 240 27.88 4.34 15.08
C GLU A 240 27.85 3.30 16.21
N ALA A 241 27.28 2.12 15.95
CA ALA A 241 27.30 1.01 16.91
C ALA A 241 28.74 0.60 17.27
N LEU A 242 29.64 0.52 16.29
CA LEU A 242 31.08 0.24 16.52
C LEU A 242 31.78 1.38 17.22
N GLU A 243 31.40 2.63 16.97
CA GLU A 243 31.94 3.77 17.74
C GLU A 243 31.55 3.64 19.22
N PHE A 244 30.31 3.36 19.55
CA PHE A 244 29.88 3.12 20.92
C PHE A 244 30.59 1.91 21.55
N PHE A 245 30.81 0.84 20.81
CA PHE A 245 31.56 -0.32 21.27
C PHE A 245 33.01 0.07 21.59
N ARG A 246 33.66 0.86 20.73
CA ARG A 246 34.99 1.39 20.97
C ARG A 246 35.06 2.31 22.18
N GLU A 247 34.10 3.22 22.33
CA GLU A 247 34.00 4.11 23.50
C GLU A 247 33.81 3.33 24.80
N MET A 248 33.01 2.24 24.79
CA MET A 248 32.84 1.34 25.91
C MET A 248 34.17 0.73 26.32
N MET A 249 34.97 0.25 25.37
CA MET A 249 36.28 -0.32 25.60
C MET A 249 37.26 0.72 26.19
N VAL A 250 37.27 1.94 25.66
CA VAL A 250 38.10 3.04 26.13
C VAL A 250 37.70 3.50 27.53
N SER A 251 36.42 3.44 27.87
CA SER A 251 35.92 3.75 29.21
C SER A 251 36.24 2.69 30.26
N GLY A 252 36.89 1.58 29.88
CA GLY A 252 37.31 0.51 30.77
C GLY A 252 36.20 -0.49 31.18
N VAL A 253 35.00 -0.37 30.58
CA VAL A 253 33.88 -1.28 30.79
C VAL A 253 34.07 -2.54 29.92
N ARG A 254 34.21 -3.70 30.54
CA ARG A 254 34.39 -4.97 29.80
C ARG A 254 33.08 -5.40 29.11
N PRO A 255 33.09 -5.72 27.81
CA PRO A 255 31.95 -6.26 27.12
C PRO A 255 31.47 -7.59 27.70
N SER A 256 30.15 -7.78 27.77
CA SER A 256 29.53 -9.06 28.14
C SER A 256 29.16 -9.91 26.93
N SER A 257 28.74 -11.13 27.15
CA SER A 257 28.15 -11.98 26.12
C SER A 257 27.02 -11.30 25.37
N ALA A 258 26.15 -10.55 26.08
CA ALA A 258 25.06 -9.78 25.47
C ALA A 258 25.59 -8.65 24.58
N THR A 259 26.66 -7.98 24.95
CA THR A 259 27.29 -6.92 24.14
C THR A 259 27.85 -7.50 22.84
N PHE A 260 28.55 -8.63 22.92
CA PHE A 260 29.09 -9.33 21.74
C PHE A 260 27.98 -9.83 20.82
N ALA A 261 26.95 -10.47 21.38
CA ALA A 261 25.78 -10.90 20.59
C ALA A 261 25.05 -9.73 19.92
N GLY A 262 25.01 -8.57 20.56
CA GLY A 262 24.40 -7.35 20.02
C GLY A 262 25.17 -6.69 18.89
N ILE A 263 26.54 -6.74 18.90
CA ILE A 263 27.38 -6.09 17.88
C ILE A 263 27.66 -7.00 16.65
N LEU A 264 27.68 -8.31 16.84
CA LEU A 264 28.01 -9.27 15.77
C LEU A 264 27.15 -9.13 14.51
N PRO A 265 25.84 -8.83 14.57
CA PRO A 265 25.00 -8.67 13.38
C PRO A 265 25.47 -7.56 12.41
N VAL A 266 26.25 -6.58 12.86
CA VAL A 266 26.83 -5.54 11.98
C VAL A 266 27.65 -6.14 10.84
N PHE A 267 28.33 -7.25 11.11
CA PHE A 267 29.24 -7.87 10.16
C PHE A 267 28.55 -8.68 9.06
N PHE A 268 27.27 -9.00 9.20
CA PHE A 268 26.49 -9.65 8.12
C PHE A 268 26.44 -8.81 6.84
N THR A 269 26.34 -7.50 7.00
CA THR A 269 26.18 -6.58 5.87
C THR A 269 27.51 -6.22 5.21
N TRP A 270 28.62 -6.32 5.96
CA TRP A 270 29.92 -5.84 5.51
C TRP A 270 30.81 -6.93 4.92
N GLY A 271 30.60 -8.20 5.26
CA GLY A 271 31.34 -9.34 4.69
C GLY A 271 32.86 -9.36 4.97
N PHE A 272 33.34 -8.56 5.94
CA PHE A 272 34.78 -8.43 6.22
C PHE A 272 35.27 -9.50 7.21
N LEU A 273 35.68 -10.64 6.69
CA LEU A 273 36.17 -11.79 7.47
C LEU A 273 37.28 -11.43 8.49
N GLU A 274 38.20 -10.51 8.17
CA GLU A 274 39.29 -10.11 9.06
C GLU A 274 38.80 -9.34 10.31
N LEU A 275 37.77 -8.51 10.17
CA LEU A 275 37.16 -7.85 11.32
C LEU A 275 36.43 -8.85 12.22
N VAL A 276 35.77 -9.85 11.62
CA VAL A 276 35.13 -10.95 12.37
C VAL A 276 36.16 -11.71 13.22
N LYS A 277 37.35 -12.01 12.67
CA LYS A 277 38.42 -12.65 13.41
C LYS A 277 38.92 -11.80 14.59
N GLN A 278 39.02 -10.48 14.44
CA GLN A 278 39.41 -9.57 15.52
C GLN A 278 38.36 -9.55 16.64
N ILE A 279 37.07 -9.46 16.31
CA ILE A 279 36.01 -9.51 17.33
C ILE A 279 35.99 -10.89 18.00
N HIS A 280 36.15 -11.97 17.24
CA HIS A 280 36.25 -13.31 17.82
C HIS A 280 37.43 -13.38 18.79
N GLY A 281 38.59 -12.81 18.45
CA GLY A 281 39.71 -12.70 19.39
C GLY A 281 39.37 -11.98 20.70
N LEU A 282 38.59 -10.87 20.58
CA LEU A 282 38.10 -10.15 21.78
C LEU A 282 37.12 -11.00 22.60
N VAL A 283 36.26 -11.79 21.96
CA VAL A 283 35.31 -12.70 22.64
C VAL A 283 36.07 -13.73 23.47
N VAL A 284 37.13 -14.34 22.88
CA VAL A 284 37.99 -15.30 23.57
C VAL A 284 38.75 -14.66 24.76
N VAL A 285 39.33 -13.48 24.56
CA VAL A 285 40.06 -12.74 25.62
C VAL A 285 39.14 -12.37 26.79
N ASN A 286 37.88 -12.08 26.52
CA ASN A 286 36.91 -11.77 27.59
C ASN A 286 36.23 -13.02 28.17
N GLY A 287 36.59 -14.23 27.72
CA GLY A 287 36.06 -15.49 28.25
C GLY A 287 34.57 -15.73 27.90
N CYS A 288 34.07 -15.11 26.79
CA CYS A 288 32.70 -15.25 26.35
C CYS A 288 32.51 -16.30 25.25
N ASP A 289 33.58 -17.02 24.88
CA ASP A 289 33.61 -18.05 23.83
C ASP A 289 32.78 -19.30 24.15
N CYS A 290 32.54 -19.57 25.44
CA CYS A 290 31.69 -20.67 25.88
C CYS A 290 30.21 -20.32 26.00
N ASP A 291 29.84 -19.08 25.78
CA ASP A 291 28.45 -18.64 25.83
C ASP A 291 27.69 -19.06 24.56
N ARG A 292 26.53 -19.72 24.75
CA ARG A 292 25.73 -20.29 23.68
C ARG A 292 25.27 -19.20 22.67
N PHE A 293 24.81 -18.06 23.16
CA PHE A 293 24.30 -16.99 22.31
C PHE A 293 25.42 -16.34 21.48
N VAL A 294 26.57 -16.10 22.09
CA VAL A 294 27.74 -15.55 21.39
C VAL A 294 28.26 -16.56 20.38
N GLY A 295 28.39 -17.83 20.77
CA GLY A 295 28.83 -18.91 19.88
C GLY A 295 27.94 -19.03 18.65
N THR A 296 26.63 -19.05 18.83
CA THR A 296 25.65 -19.09 17.70
C THR A 296 25.81 -17.87 16.81
N ALA A 297 25.90 -16.67 17.35
CA ALA A 297 26.05 -15.44 16.57
C ALA A 297 27.38 -15.41 15.79
N ILE A 298 28.49 -15.90 16.38
CA ILE A 298 29.78 -15.98 15.68
C ILE A 298 29.72 -17.01 14.54
N VAL A 299 29.11 -18.18 14.77
CA VAL A 299 28.90 -19.20 13.72
C VAL A 299 28.13 -18.61 12.55
N ASP A 300 27.06 -17.86 12.81
CA ASP A 300 26.22 -17.22 11.79
C ASP A 300 27.00 -16.18 10.97
N VAL A 301 27.76 -15.32 11.66
CA VAL A 301 28.60 -14.34 11.00
C VAL A 301 29.70 -14.98 10.14
N TYR A 302 30.37 -16.03 10.63
CA TYR A 302 31.36 -16.75 9.84
C TYR A 302 30.75 -17.46 8.62
N ALA A 303 29.56 -18.04 8.77
CA ALA A 303 28.84 -18.65 7.65
C ALA A 303 28.50 -17.61 6.58
N SER A 304 28.00 -16.45 6.99
CA SER A 304 27.63 -15.37 6.07
C SER A 304 28.84 -14.70 5.38
N CYS A 305 29.98 -14.64 6.05
CA CYS A 305 31.21 -14.04 5.51
C CYS A 305 32.11 -15.03 4.73
N GLY A 306 31.64 -16.23 4.41
CA GLY A 306 32.41 -17.25 3.69
C GLY A 306 33.52 -17.94 4.52
N GLY A 307 33.48 -17.81 5.84
CA GLY A 307 34.42 -18.41 6.77
C GLY A 307 33.89 -19.69 7.47
N LEU A 308 33.09 -20.51 6.79
CA LEU A 308 32.36 -21.63 7.37
C LEU A 308 33.25 -22.61 8.18
N GLY A 309 34.50 -22.81 7.73
CA GLY A 309 35.46 -23.66 8.47
C GLY A 309 35.77 -23.14 9.88
N TYR A 310 35.88 -21.82 10.07
CA TYR A 310 36.02 -21.23 11.41
C TYR A 310 34.74 -21.36 12.22
N GLY A 311 33.59 -21.18 11.57
CA GLY A 311 32.29 -21.42 12.20
C GLY A 311 32.14 -22.84 12.72
N ARG A 312 32.59 -23.82 11.93
CA ARG A 312 32.59 -25.25 12.33
C ARG A 312 33.44 -25.53 13.56
N LEU A 313 34.64 -24.98 13.62
CA LEU A 313 35.52 -25.15 14.78
C LEU A 313 34.89 -24.62 16.07
N ILE A 314 34.18 -23.52 15.99
CA ILE A 314 33.48 -22.93 17.13
C ILE A 314 32.30 -23.82 17.54
N PHE A 315 31.49 -24.18 16.54
CA PHE A 315 30.35 -25.06 16.74
C PHE A 315 30.75 -26.39 17.44
N ASP A 316 31.83 -27.02 17.01
CA ASP A 316 32.32 -28.26 17.59
C ASP A 316 32.84 -28.12 19.01
N ARG A 317 33.30 -26.92 19.43
CA ARG A 317 33.74 -26.60 20.79
C ARG A 317 32.60 -26.25 21.76
N MET A 318 31.40 -25.92 21.24
CA MET A 318 30.27 -25.59 22.09
C MET A 318 29.82 -26.81 22.92
N LYS A 319 29.67 -26.62 24.24
CA LYS A 319 29.26 -27.69 25.17
C LYS A 319 27.77 -27.98 25.11
N GLU A 320 26.98 -26.93 24.95
CA GLU A 320 25.50 -26.97 24.81
C GLU A 320 25.09 -26.39 23.48
N ARG A 321 24.37 -27.19 22.69
CA ARG A 321 23.86 -26.76 21.36
C ARG A 321 22.36 -26.87 21.37
N ASP A 322 21.68 -25.75 21.21
CA ASP A 322 20.21 -25.73 21.01
C ASP A 322 19.82 -25.84 19.53
N VAL A 323 18.53 -25.92 19.28
CA VAL A 323 17.98 -26.01 17.92
C VAL A 323 18.44 -24.84 17.04
N VAL A 324 18.59 -23.64 17.61
CA VAL A 324 18.99 -22.43 16.85
C VAL A 324 20.44 -22.57 16.37
N CYS A 325 21.34 -23.03 17.24
CA CYS A 325 22.74 -23.24 16.90
C CYS A 325 22.91 -24.30 15.79
N TRP A 326 22.14 -25.42 15.86
CA TRP A 326 22.12 -26.44 14.83
C TRP A 326 21.62 -25.89 13.52
N ASN A 327 20.49 -25.15 13.54
CA ASN A 327 19.89 -24.53 12.35
C ASN A 327 20.85 -23.55 11.67
N THR A 328 21.59 -22.76 12.44
CA THR A 328 22.58 -21.79 11.91
C THR A 328 23.69 -22.52 11.16
N MET A 329 24.24 -23.59 11.73
CA MET A 329 25.29 -24.36 11.07
C MET A 329 24.77 -25.11 9.83
N ILE A 330 23.60 -25.71 9.91
CA ILE A 330 22.93 -26.40 8.80
C ILE A 330 22.68 -25.42 7.65
N LYS A 331 22.16 -24.21 7.96
CA LYS A 331 21.93 -23.14 6.97
C LYS A 331 23.23 -22.74 6.27
N GLY A 332 24.31 -22.50 7.02
CA GLY A 332 25.61 -22.17 6.45
C GLY A 332 26.15 -23.24 5.50
N CYS A 333 26.03 -24.52 5.86
CA CYS A 333 26.43 -25.63 4.99
C CYS A 333 25.54 -25.75 3.75
N ALA A 334 24.22 -25.56 3.89
CA ALA A 334 23.26 -25.61 2.78
C ALA A 334 23.53 -24.50 1.77
N GLN A 335 23.74 -23.27 2.22
CA GLN A 335 24.05 -22.11 1.36
C GLN A 335 25.38 -22.24 0.61
N THR A 336 26.34 -22.96 1.17
CA THR A 336 27.62 -23.23 0.52
C THR A 336 27.63 -24.49 -0.35
N GLY A 337 26.50 -25.21 -0.45
CA GLY A 337 26.37 -26.43 -1.26
C GLY A 337 27.02 -27.68 -0.67
N LEU A 338 27.37 -27.67 0.62
CA LEU A 338 27.99 -28.81 1.31
C LEU A 338 26.93 -29.79 1.84
N PHE A 339 26.18 -30.41 0.94
CA PHE A 339 25.00 -31.21 1.26
C PHE A 339 25.32 -32.45 2.11
N ASP A 340 26.45 -33.11 1.88
CA ASP A 340 26.88 -34.27 2.69
C ASP A 340 27.12 -33.88 4.16
N GLU A 341 27.62 -32.66 4.39
CA GLU A 341 27.77 -32.14 5.74
C GLU A 341 26.43 -31.84 6.42
N VAL A 342 25.45 -31.34 5.65
CA VAL A 342 24.09 -31.13 6.16
C VAL A 342 23.47 -32.45 6.65
N VAL A 343 23.65 -33.57 5.91
CA VAL A 343 23.19 -34.92 6.35
C VAL A 343 23.84 -35.32 7.67
N GLN A 344 25.16 -35.14 7.75
CA GLN A 344 25.89 -35.47 8.97
C GLN A 344 25.42 -34.63 10.15
N LEU A 345 25.25 -33.33 9.95
CA LEU A 345 24.76 -32.42 10.99
C LEU A 345 23.39 -32.81 11.51
N LEU A 346 22.45 -33.14 10.62
CA LEU A 346 21.10 -33.59 11.00
C LEU A 346 21.12 -34.92 11.77
N LYS A 347 22.04 -35.85 11.41
CA LYS A 347 22.25 -37.07 12.18
C LYS A 347 22.81 -36.78 13.54
N CYS A 348 23.85 -35.92 13.64
CA CYS A 348 24.45 -35.52 14.90
C CYS A 348 23.47 -34.80 15.82
N MET A 349 22.64 -33.89 15.27
CA MET A 349 21.58 -33.20 15.99
C MET A 349 20.63 -34.15 16.72
N ARG A 350 20.26 -35.27 16.07
CA ARG A 350 19.43 -36.30 16.67
C ARG A 350 20.16 -37.11 17.73
N ILE A 351 21.46 -37.38 17.53
CA ILE A 351 22.29 -38.08 18.51
C ILE A 351 22.43 -37.26 19.78
N ASP A 352 22.56 -35.92 19.65
CA ASP A 352 22.60 -35.00 20.79
C ASP A 352 21.21 -34.78 21.45
N GLY A 353 20.18 -35.54 21.02
CA GLY A 353 18.83 -35.48 21.59
C GLY A 353 18.00 -34.29 21.16
N VAL A 354 18.48 -33.48 20.21
CA VAL A 354 17.76 -32.31 19.66
C VAL A 354 17.00 -32.71 18.41
N ASN A 355 15.67 -32.58 18.43
CA ASN A 355 14.86 -32.93 17.28
C ASN A 355 14.78 -31.74 16.29
N PRO A 356 14.93 -31.98 14.97
CA PRO A 356 14.67 -30.97 13.93
C PRO A 356 13.24 -30.44 14.04
N ASN A 357 13.10 -29.12 13.99
CA ASN A 357 11.83 -28.43 14.00
C ASN A 357 11.48 -27.90 12.59
N ARG A 358 10.36 -27.20 12.48
CA ARG A 358 9.90 -26.58 11.23
C ARG A 358 10.99 -25.69 10.60
N THR A 359 11.60 -24.82 11.39
CA THR A 359 12.67 -23.91 10.91
C THR A 359 13.90 -24.67 10.41
N THR A 360 14.23 -25.82 10.99
CA THR A 360 15.33 -26.69 10.49
C THR A 360 15.05 -27.14 9.06
N TRP A 361 13.83 -27.57 8.78
CA TRP A 361 13.43 -28.02 7.44
C TRP A 361 13.32 -26.87 6.44
N GLU A 362 12.82 -25.69 6.87
CA GLU A 362 12.82 -24.47 6.06
C GLU A 362 14.23 -24.13 5.57
N CYS A 363 15.22 -24.11 6.48
CA CYS A 363 16.62 -23.87 6.13
C CYS A 363 17.16 -24.92 5.14
N VAL A 364 16.91 -26.21 5.40
CA VAL A 364 17.40 -27.30 4.53
C VAL A 364 16.79 -27.21 3.14
N ILE A 365 15.48 -27.06 3.03
CA ILE A 365 14.77 -27.10 1.76
C ILE A 365 15.05 -25.84 0.93
N SER A 366 14.87 -24.66 1.54
CA SER A 366 15.03 -23.39 0.84
C SER A 366 16.46 -23.16 0.38
N ASP A 367 17.43 -23.34 1.27
CA ASP A 367 18.83 -23.04 0.97
C ASP A 367 19.47 -24.10 0.04
N CYS A 368 19.08 -25.38 0.16
CA CYS A 368 19.52 -26.42 -0.78
C CYS A 368 19.00 -26.19 -2.20
N LEU A 369 17.75 -25.78 -2.36
CA LEU A 369 17.18 -25.45 -3.66
C LEU A 369 17.82 -24.20 -4.27
N GLN A 370 18.07 -23.17 -3.47
CA GLN A 370 18.76 -21.95 -3.92
C GLN A 370 20.20 -22.22 -4.35
N SER A 371 20.87 -23.16 -3.71
CA SER A 371 22.24 -23.58 -4.02
C SER A 371 22.33 -24.52 -5.24
N GLY A 372 21.20 -24.81 -5.91
CA GLY A 372 21.14 -25.57 -7.17
C GLY A 372 20.92 -27.08 -7.02
N MET A 373 20.56 -27.58 -5.83
CA MET A 373 20.13 -28.98 -5.66
C MET A 373 18.80 -29.21 -6.36
N SER A 374 18.66 -30.33 -7.10
CA SER A 374 17.38 -30.73 -7.67
C SER A 374 16.37 -31.13 -6.60
N ILE A 375 15.08 -31.00 -6.88
CA ILE A 375 14.01 -31.43 -5.96
C ILE A 375 14.14 -32.94 -5.64
N HIS A 376 14.50 -33.74 -6.64
CA HIS A 376 14.78 -35.16 -6.44
C HIS A 376 15.89 -35.37 -5.39
N GLY A 377 16.98 -34.62 -5.51
CA GLY A 377 18.06 -34.63 -4.51
C GLY A 377 17.58 -34.27 -3.12
N VAL A 378 16.77 -33.22 -2.98
CA VAL A 378 16.22 -32.81 -1.68
C VAL A 378 15.30 -33.87 -1.08
N LEU A 379 14.44 -34.49 -1.89
CA LEU A 379 13.52 -35.55 -1.43
C LEU A 379 14.25 -36.85 -1.08
N GLU A 380 15.22 -37.26 -1.90
CA GLU A 380 16.08 -38.41 -1.60
C GLU A 380 16.86 -38.16 -0.31
N PHE A 381 17.33 -36.94 -0.13
CA PHE A 381 18.01 -36.48 1.04
C PHE A 381 17.12 -36.53 2.31
N VAL A 382 15.87 -36.08 2.23
CA VAL A 382 14.89 -36.16 3.31
C VAL A 382 14.53 -37.65 3.60
N ASN A 383 14.43 -38.50 2.58
CA ASN A 383 14.16 -39.95 2.73
C ASN A 383 15.32 -40.68 3.38
N GLN A 384 16.58 -40.37 3.06
CA GLN A 384 17.77 -40.96 3.71
C GLN A 384 17.83 -40.68 5.22
N LEU A 385 17.18 -39.62 5.68
CA LEU A 385 17.11 -39.23 7.09
C LEU A 385 16.10 -40.03 7.92
N GLY A 386 15.47 -41.08 7.35
CA GLY A 386 14.86 -42.19 8.13
C GLY A 386 13.38 -42.03 8.49
N ARG A 387 12.59 -41.34 7.71
CA ARG A 387 11.11 -41.47 7.79
C ARG A 387 10.56 -42.23 6.58
N LYS A 388 10.37 -43.54 6.75
CA LYS A 388 9.71 -44.42 5.79
C LYS A 388 8.17 -44.23 5.71
N SER A 389 7.60 -43.20 6.22
CA SER A 389 6.17 -42.96 6.13
C SER A 389 5.88 -41.46 6.08
N VAL A 390 5.39 -41.03 4.94
CA VAL A 390 4.69 -39.74 4.71
C VAL A 390 5.59 -38.50 4.89
N VAL A 391 5.98 -37.93 3.78
CA VAL A 391 6.45 -36.54 3.73
C VAL A 391 5.34 -35.72 4.41
N SER A 392 5.63 -35.10 5.55
CA SER A 392 4.59 -34.38 6.28
C SER A 392 4.06 -33.22 5.41
N THR A 393 2.78 -32.89 5.53
CA THR A 393 2.15 -31.77 4.83
C THR A 393 2.94 -30.48 4.95
N GLU A 394 3.56 -30.24 6.12
CA GLU A 394 4.43 -29.10 6.38
C GLU A 394 5.67 -29.02 5.49
N ILE A 395 6.29 -30.14 5.16
CA ILE A 395 7.47 -30.22 4.27
C ILE A 395 7.05 -29.95 2.83
N LEU A 396 5.87 -30.46 2.42
CA LEU A 396 5.32 -30.25 1.09
C LEU A 396 4.97 -28.78 0.84
N ASP A 397 4.34 -28.13 1.81
CA ASP A 397 4.02 -26.69 1.72
C ASP A 397 5.29 -25.84 1.58
N GLN A 398 6.34 -26.16 2.31
CA GLN A 398 7.63 -25.46 2.23
C GLN A 398 8.35 -25.67 0.90
N LEU A 399 8.31 -26.92 0.37
CA LEU A 399 8.82 -27.21 -0.96
C LEU A 399 8.10 -26.34 -2.01
N CYS A 400 6.78 -26.19 -1.88
CA CYS A 400 5.97 -25.36 -2.78
C CYS A 400 6.32 -23.88 -2.74
N GLU A 401 6.55 -23.32 -1.55
CA GLU A 401 6.97 -21.93 -1.40
C GLU A 401 8.36 -21.67 -2.01
N SER A 402 9.25 -22.64 -1.91
CA SER A 402 10.65 -22.54 -2.31
C SER A 402 10.88 -22.77 -3.82
N VAL A 403 9.90 -23.37 -4.54
CA VAL A 403 10.01 -23.65 -5.98
C VAL A 403 10.01 -22.34 -6.79
N GLY A 404 11.13 -22.07 -7.48
CA GLY A 404 11.35 -20.88 -8.28
C GLY A 404 11.31 -21.07 -9.80
N LYS A 405 11.26 -22.32 -10.29
CA LYS A 405 11.31 -22.67 -11.72
C LYS A 405 10.33 -23.78 -12.08
N ILE A 406 9.78 -23.72 -13.30
CA ILE A 406 8.81 -24.72 -13.79
C ILE A 406 9.41 -26.12 -13.94
N GLU A 407 10.71 -26.22 -14.27
CA GLU A 407 11.41 -27.49 -14.36
C GLU A 407 11.37 -28.25 -13.03
N GLN A 408 11.49 -27.53 -11.93
CA GLN A 408 11.41 -28.10 -10.58
C GLN A 408 10.01 -28.62 -10.27
N VAL A 409 8.95 -27.95 -10.79
CA VAL A 409 7.56 -28.46 -10.66
C VAL A 409 7.38 -29.76 -11.41
N ARG A 410 7.97 -29.88 -12.60
CA ARG A 410 7.92 -31.12 -13.39
C ARG A 410 8.65 -32.27 -12.74
N GLU A 411 9.83 -32.01 -12.15
CA GLU A 411 10.56 -33.01 -11.35
C GLU A 411 9.72 -33.46 -10.15
N PHE A 412 9.10 -32.51 -9.45
CA PHE A 412 8.22 -32.80 -8.33
C PHE A 412 7.03 -33.66 -8.76
N HIS A 413 6.38 -33.32 -9.86
CA HIS A 413 5.27 -34.08 -10.41
C HIS A 413 5.67 -35.54 -10.81
N GLN A 414 6.84 -35.71 -11.43
CA GLN A 414 7.34 -37.04 -11.81
C GLN A 414 7.60 -37.93 -10.58
N LEU A 415 8.10 -37.39 -9.48
CA LEU A 415 8.37 -38.13 -8.25
C LEU A 415 7.10 -38.63 -7.58
N PHE A 416 6.02 -37.85 -7.64
CA PHE A 416 4.74 -38.18 -7.03
C PHE A 416 3.79 -38.98 -7.96
N ASN A 417 4.18 -39.23 -9.20
CA ASN A 417 3.44 -40.07 -10.13
C ASN A 417 3.63 -41.59 -9.87
N CYS A 418 4.34 -41.97 -8.77
CA CYS A 418 4.48 -43.32 -8.30
C CYS A 418 3.18 -43.83 -7.64
N ASP A 419 2.91 -45.13 -7.75
CA ASP A 419 1.66 -45.77 -7.31
C ASP A 419 1.30 -45.54 -5.81
N SER A 420 2.27 -45.17 -4.99
CA SER A 420 2.07 -44.86 -3.56
C SER A 420 1.32 -43.53 -3.28
N TYR A 421 1.25 -42.62 -4.25
CA TYR A 421 0.66 -41.29 -4.07
C TYR A 421 -0.48 -40.96 -5.07
N LYS A 422 -0.80 -41.92 -5.96
CA LYS A 422 -1.84 -41.77 -7.00
C LYS A 422 -3.25 -41.48 -6.49
N GLY A 423 -3.49 -41.58 -5.20
CA GLY A 423 -4.80 -41.32 -4.56
C GLY A 423 -4.89 -40.04 -3.73
N ASP A 424 -3.76 -39.37 -3.50
CA ASP A 424 -3.73 -38.24 -2.58
C ASP A 424 -4.24 -36.93 -3.22
N SER A 425 -5.43 -36.51 -2.81
CA SER A 425 -6.10 -35.29 -3.28
C SER A 425 -5.38 -34.01 -2.85
N TYR A 426 -4.79 -34.01 -1.67
CA TYR A 426 -4.02 -32.88 -1.15
C TYR A 426 -2.78 -32.60 -2.01
N LEU A 427 -2.06 -33.64 -2.43
CA LEU A 427 -0.93 -33.51 -3.36
C LEU A 427 -1.35 -32.98 -4.73
N ALA A 428 -2.50 -33.43 -5.22
CA ALA A 428 -3.04 -32.91 -6.47
C ALA A 428 -3.34 -31.39 -6.38
N SER A 429 -3.97 -30.94 -5.28
CA SER A 429 -4.26 -29.52 -5.07
C SER A 429 -2.99 -28.66 -5.02
N ILE A 430 -1.92 -29.17 -4.39
CA ILE A 430 -0.60 -28.53 -4.34
C ILE A 430 0.03 -28.43 -5.73
N LEU A 431 0.05 -29.51 -6.50
CA LEU A 431 0.59 -29.51 -7.85
C LEU A 431 -0.15 -28.54 -8.77
N ILE A 432 -1.48 -28.49 -8.67
CA ILE A 432 -2.31 -27.53 -9.42
C ILE A 432 -1.91 -26.09 -9.07
N ARG A 433 -1.74 -25.77 -7.78
CA ARG A 433 -1.29 -24.44 -7.33
C ARG A 433 0.11 -24.09 -7.83
N LEU A 434 1.04 -25.07 -7.85
CA LEU A 434 2.39 -24.87 -8.37
C LEU A 434 2.38 -24.58 -9.87
N TYR A 435 1.67 -25.38 -10.68
CA TYR A 435 1.56 -25.12 -12.11
C TYR A 435 0.85 -23.79 -12.40
N SER A 436 -0.14 -23.41 -11.57
CA SER A 436 -0.80 -22.12 -11.64
C SER A 436 0.18 -20.94 -11.46
N LYS A 437 1.13 -21.06 -10.52
CA LYS A 437 2.16 -20.03 -10.28
C LYS A 437 3.03 -19.77 -11.52
N PHE A 438 3.24 -20.77 -12.37
CA PHE A 438 4.04 -20.67 -13.60
C PHE A 438 3.20 -20.56 -14.88
N SER A 439 1.90 -20.32 -14.75
CA SER A 439 0.96 -20.16 -15.87
C SER A 439 0.84 -21.38 -16.79
N ASP A 440 1.21 -22.57 -16.31
CA ASP A 440 1.03 -23.84 -17.04
C ASP A 440 -0.32 -24.48 -16.70
N VAL A 441 -1.37 -23.89 -17.26
CA VAL A 441 -2.77 -24.32 -17.03
C VAL A 441 -3.03 -25.70 -17.63
N GLY A 442 -2.29 -26.08 -18.70
CA GLY A 442 -2.45 -27.37 -19.35
C GLY A 442 -2.08 -28.53 -18.43
N SER A 443 -0.88 -28.47 -17.82
CA SER A 443 -0.43 -29.51 -16.87
C SER A 443 -1.30 -29.54 -15.60
N ALA A 444 -1.78 -28.40 -15.12
CA ALA A 444 -2.71 -28.33 -14.00
C ALA A 444 -4.03 -29.06 -14.32
N LEU A 445 -4.56 -28.87 -15.53
CA LEU A 445 -5.80 -29.51 -15.99
C LEU A 445 -5.64 -31.04 -16.16
N GLU A 446 -4.48 -31.50 -16.64
CA GLU A 446 -4.18 -32.93 -16.74
C GLU A 446 -4.23 -33.61 -15.36
N ILE A 447 -3.64 -32.99 -14.34
CA ILE A 447 -3.68 -33.48 -12.96
C ILE A 447 -5.10 -33.49 -12.43
N PHE A 448 -5.85 -32.41 -12.64
CA PHE A 448 -7.24 -32.32 -12.22
C PHE A 448 -8.11 -33.41 -12.86
N ASN A 449 -7.92 -33.70 -14.17
CA ASN A 449 -8.68 -34.71 -14.89
C ASN A 449 -8.22 -36.16 -14.59
N SER A 450 -7.00 -36.37 -14.11
CA SER A 450 -6.47 -37.70 -13.76
C SER A 450 -7.10 -38.32 -12.51
N LYS A 451 -7.90 -37.58 -11.76
CA LYS A 451 -8.53 -37.99 -10.49
C LYS A 451 -9.97 -38.41 -10.70
N ASP A 452 -10.33 -39.61 -10.26
CA ASP A 452 -11.70 -40.15 -10.28
C ASP A 452 -12.58 -39.46 -9.20
N VAL A 453 -12.01 -39.17 -8.04
CA VAL A 453 -12.68 -38.47 -6.93
C VAL A 453 -11.91 -37.19 -6.64
N LYS A 454 -12.59 -36.07 -6.78
CA LYS A 454 -12.05 -34.73 -6.52
C LYS A 454 -12.66 -34.15 -5.24
N ASP A 455 -11.82 -33.77 -4.29
CA ASP A 455 -12.27 -33.06 -3.11
C ASP A 455 -12.44 -31.55 -3.37
N LEU A 456 -12.97 -30.84 -2.38
CA LEU A 456 -13.22 -29.41 -2.43
C LEU A 456 -11.93 -28.61 -2.73
N ASP A 457 -10.80 -29.06 -2.18
CA ASP A 457 -9.53 -28.36 -2.32
C ASP A 457 -8.96 -28.47 -3.74
N CYS A 458 -9.16 -29.60 -4.43
CA CYS A 458 -8.80 -29.76 -5.83
C CYS A 458 -9.62 -28.85 -6.74
N TRP A 459 -10.93 -28.78 -6.53
CA TRP A 459 -11.81 -27.88 -7.27
C TRP A 459 -11.41 -26.41 -7.04
N ASN A 460 -11.22 -26.00 -5.79
CA ASN A 460 -10.82 -24.64 -5.46
C ASN A 460 -9.47 -24.27 -6.09
N SER A 461 -8.49 -25.17 -6.01
CA SER A 461 -7.17 -24.93 -6.61
C SER A 461 -7.22 -24.78 -8.12
N MET A 462 -8.11 -25.52 -8.82
CA MET A 462 -8.26 -25.40 -10.26
C MET A 462 -9.04 -24.18 -10.68
N ILE A 463 -10.08 -23.79 -9.92
CA ILE A 463 -10.81 -22.53 -10.11
C ILE A 463 -9.85 -21.35 -9.94
N GLU A 464 -9.06 -21.36 -8.86
CA GLU A 464 -8.03 -20.34 -8.61
C GLU A 464 -6.96 -20.32 -9.71
N CYS A 465 -6.57 -21.49 -10.24
CA CYS A 465 -5.63 -21.60 -11.34
C CYS A 465 -6.15 -20.87 -12.60
N TYR A 466 -7.37 -21.12 -13.00
CA TYR A 466 -7.96 -20.43 -14.15
C TYR A 466 -8.13 -18.92 -13.88
N ALA A 467 -8.58 -18.54 -12.70
CA ALA A 467 -8.77 -17.15 -12.31
C ALA A 467 -7.46 -16.35 -12.43
N ARG A 468 -6.39 -16.82 -11.78
CA ARG A 468 -5.06 -16.16 -11.79
C ARG A 468 -4.42 -16.11 -13.18
N ASN A 469 -4.72 -17.06 -14.04
CA ASN A 469 -4.17 -17.11 -15.40
C ASN A 469 -5.06 -16.41 -16.45
N LYS A 470 -5.91 -15.47 -16.03
CA LYS A 470 -6.75 -14.64 -16.91
C LYS A 470 -7.77 -15.41 -17.75
N HIS A 471 -8.31 -16.50 -17.21
CA HIS A 471 -9.39 -17.28 -17.82
C HIS A 471 -10.61 -17.36 -16.88
N PRO A 472 -11.22 -16.25 -16.48
CA PRO A 472 -12.32 -16.26 -15.52
C PRO A 472 -13.56 -16.99 -16.02
N GLU A 473 -13.82 -16.99 -17.34
CA GLU A 473 -14.94 -17.72 -17.94
C GLU A 473 -14.83 -19.23 -17.69
N LYS A 474 -13.61 -19.80 -17.83
CA LYS A 474 -13.38 -21.23 -17.53
C LYS A 474 -13.43 -21.53 -16.04
N ALA A 475 -13.01 -20.58 -15.20
CA ALA A 475 -13.17 -20.67 -13.75
C ALA A 475 -14.65 -20.75 -13.38
N LEU A 476 -15.50 -19.94 -14.02
CA LEU A 476 -16.95 -19.95 -13.83
C LEU A 476 -17.60 -21.24 -14.35
N GLU A 477 -17.15 -21.76 -15.50
CA GLU A 477 -17.62 -23.08 -15.99
C GLU A 477 -17.32 -24.19 -14.98
N LEU A 478 -16.09 -24.24 -14.44
CA LEU A 478 -15.71 -25.20 -13.41
C LEU A 478 -16.50 -25.02 -12.12
N PHE A 479 -16.75 -23.79 -11.73
CA PHE A 479 -17.57 -23.47 -10.56
C PHE A 479 -19.00 -24.03 -10.74
N GLY A 480 -19.59 -23.88 -11.92
CA GLY A 480 -20.90 -24.46 -12.24
C GLY A 480 -20.88 -26.00 -12.31
N LEU A 481 -19.77 -26.60 -12.76
CA LEU A 481 -19.60 -28.07 -12.74
C LEU A 481 -19.49 -28.61 -11.31
N MET A 482 -18.73 -27.94 -10.45
CA MET A 482 -18.60 -28.27 -9.04
C MET A 482 -19.96 -28.34 -8.33
N GLN A 483 -20.84 -27.37 -8.61
CA GLN A 483 -22.21 -27.35 -8.07
C GLN A 483 -23.05 -28.52 -8.61
N LYS A 484 -22.89 -28.88 -9.88
CA LYS A 484 -23.61 -30.05 -10.50
C LYS A 484 -23.16 -31.39 -9.91
N GLU A 485 -21.92 -31.49 -9.46
CA GLU A 485 -21.37 -32.66 -8.74
C GLU A 485 -21.87 -32.72 -7.28
N GLY A 486 -22.65 -31.75 -6.82
CA GLY A 486 -23.23 -31.71 -5.49
C GLY A 486 -22.30 -31.14 -4.40
N LEU A 487 -21.22 -30.49 -4.77
CA LEU A 487 -20.31 -29.81 -3.84
C LEU A 487 -20.75 -28.36 -3.64
N GLU A 488 -20.93 -27.93 -2.40
CA GLU A 488 -21.24 -26.53 -2.10
C GLU A 488 -19.99 -25.65 -2.23
N PRO A 489 -20.05 -24.58 -3.04
CA PRO A 489 -18.94 -23.64 -3.16
C PRO A 489 -18.59 -22.97 -1.83
N SER A 490 -17.32 -22.94 -1.49
CA SER A 490 -16.81 -22.23 -0.31
C SER A 490 -16.62 -20.74 -0.58
N LEU A 491 -16.42 -19.93 0.48
CA LEU A 491 -16.04 -18.51 0.33
C LEU A 491 -14.81 -18.35 -0.56
N HIS A 492 -13.84 -19.28 -0.44
CA HIS A 492 -12.64 -19.26 -1.27
C HIS A 492 -12.95 -19.46 -2.77
N SER A 493 -13.89 -20.36 -3.10
CA SER A 493 -14.33 -20.56 -4.49
C SER A 493 -14.94 -19.29 -5.09
N TRP A 494 -15.83 -18.62 -4.33
CA TRP A 494 -16.45 -17.37 -4.74
C TRP A 494 -15.43 -16.25 -4.92
N ASN A 495 -14.55 -16.07 -3.93
CA ASN A 495 -13.53 -15.01 -3.96
C ASN A 495 -12.56 -15.21 -5.13
N SER A 496 -12.21 -16.47 -5.47
CA SER A 496 -11.33 -16.77 -6.60
C SER A 496 -11.96 -16.39 -7.94
N VAL A 497 -13.25 -16.71 -8.15
CA VAL A 497 -13.96 -16.34 -9.40
C VAL A 497 -14.11 -14.82 -9.50
N ILE A 498 -14.54 -14.15 -8.43
CA ILE A 498 -14.68 -12.68 -8.39
C ILE A 498 -13.34 -12.01 -8.69
N SER A 499 -12.26 -12.45 -8.04
CA SER A 499 -10.92 -11.92 -8.29
C SER A 499 -10.46 -12.14 -9.73
N GLY A 500 -10.77 -13.30 -10.31
CA GLY A 500 -10.42 -13.62 -11.70
C GLY A 500 -11.07 -12.66 -12.72
N PHE A 501 -12.32 -12.29 -12.53
CA PHE A 501 -12.99 -11.30 -13.39
C PHE A 501 -12.39 -9.90 -13.21
N ILE A 502 -12.00 -9.53 -11.97
CA ILE A 502 -11.33 -8.28 -11.67
C ILE A 502 -9.99 -8.17 -12.39
N ASP A 503 -9.18 -9.24 -12.36
CA ASP A 503 -7.85 -9.28 -12.97
C ASP A 503 -7.88 -9.13 -14.50
N VAL A 504 -9.00 -9.48 -15.13
CA VAL A 504 -9.23 -9.27 -16.57
C VAL A 504 -9.87 -7.92 -16.86
N GLY A 505 -10.37 -7.23 -15.83
CA GLY A 505 -11.03 -5.93 -15.95
C GLY A 505 -12.53 -6.00 -16.26
N ASP A 506 -13.13 -7.18 -16.19
CA ASP A 506 -14.58 -7.36 -16.34
C ASP A 506 -15.28 -7.12 -14.99
N ASN A 507 -15.44 -5.84 -14.71
CA ASN A 507 -16.01 -5.38 -13.46
C ASN A 507 -17.52 -5.68 -13.34
N GLU A 508 -18.24 -5.79 -14.46
CA GLU A 508 -19.67 -6.10 -14.46
C GLU A 508 -19.90 -7.55 -14.05
N ALA A 509 -19.19 -8.49 -14.67
CA ALA A 509 -19.26 -9.91 -14.30
C ALA A 509 -18.82 -10.15 -12.85
N ALA A 510 -17.79 -9.45 -12.35
CA ALA A 510 -17.38 -9.54 -10.95
C ALA A 510 -18.49 -9.12 -9.97
N LEU A 511 -19.24 -8.07 -10.27
CA LEU A 511 -20.38 -7.62 -9.46
C LEU A 511 -21.60 -8.55 -9.57
N GLU A 512 -21.83 -9.16 -10.74
CA GLU A 512 -22.85 -10.19 -10.91
C GLU A 512 -22.54 -11.39 -10.03
N MET A 513 -21.31 -11.89 -10.04
CA MET A 513 -20.89 -13.00 -9.18
C MET A 513 -21.00 -12.66 -7.69
N PHE A 514 -20.65 -11.45 -7.29
CA PHE A 514 -20.86 -10.99 -5.91
C PHE A 514 -22.34 -10.94 -5.53
N SER A 515 -23.22 -10.58 -6.46
CA SER A 515 -24.67 -10.61 -6.26
C SER A 515 -25.20 -12.03 -6.13
N GLU A 516 -24.74 -12.95 -6.98
CA GLU A 516 -25.09 -14.38 -6.92
C GLU A 516 -24.65 -15.03 -5.60
N MET A 517 -23.45 -14.70 -5.11
CA MET A 517 -22.95 -15.13 -3.81
C MET A 517 -23.94 -14.77 -2.68
N LYS A 518 -24.47 -13.53 -2.70
CA LYS A 518 -25.49 -13.08 -1.73
C LYS A 518 -26.82 -13.83 -1.89
N TRP A 519 -27.24 -14.10 -3.12
CA TRP A 519 -28.44 -14.88 -3.40
C TRP A 519 -28.30 -16.34 -2.93
N ALA A 520 -27.10 -16.90 -2.99
CA ALA A 520 -26.77 -18.22 -2.45
C ALA A 520 -26.68 -18.23 -0.91
N SER A 521 -27.06 -17.14 -0.22
CA SER A 521 -27.02 -16.99 1.24
C SER A 521 -25.62 -17.15 1.85
N GLN A 522 -24.57 -16.99 1.04
CA GLN A 522 -23.20 -16.92 1.53
C GLN A 522 -22.86 -15.49 1.96
N ASN A 523 -22.54 -15.32 3.23
CA ASN A 523 -22.17 -14.01 3.75
C ASN A 523 -20.74 -13.68 3.29
N PRO A 524 -20.53 -12.51 2.64
CA PRO A 524 -19.18 -12.08 2.27
C PRO A 524 -18.32 -11.84 3.51
N ASP A 525 -17.09 -12.25 3.48
CA ASP A 525 -16.09 -11.93 4.50
C ASP A 525 -15.41 -10.57 4.22
N SER A 526 -14.51 -10.15 5.11
CA SER A 526 -13.77 -8.89 4.93
C SER A 526 -12.97 -8.88 3.63
N VAL A 527 -12.39 -10.03 3.25
CA VAL A 527 -11.59 -10.18 2.03
C VAL A 527 -12.45 -10.00 0.78
N THR A 528 -13.65 -10.61 0.73
CA THR A 528 -14.61 -10.42 -0.36
C THR A 528 -14.97 -8.95 -0.54
N LEU A 529 -15.31 -8.27 0.57
CA LEU A 529 -15.69 -6.85 0.51
C LEU A 529 -14.52 -5.96 0.09
N GLU A 530 -13.34 -6.18 0.67
CA GLU A 530 -12.12 -5.43 0.33
C GLU A 530 -11.70 -5.63 -1.13
N THR A 531 -12.03 -6.77 -1.74
CA THR A 531 -11.77 -7.06 -3.15
C THR A 531 -12.79 -6.38 -4.07
N VAL A 532 -14.06 -6.29 -3.66
CA VAL A 532 -15.15 -5.71 -4.49
C VAL A 532 -15.21 -4.17 -4.41
N ILE A 533 -14.85 -3.56 -3.29
CA ILE A 533 -14.91 -2.10 -3.09
C ILE A 533 -14.14 -1.31 -4.17
N PRO A 534 -12.89 -1.66 -4.57
CA PRO A 534 -12.16 -0.95 -5.62
C PRO A 534 -12.89 -0.94 -6.97
N ILE A 535 -13.61 -2.01 -7.30
CA ILE A 535 -14.40 -2.10 -8.54
C ILE A 535 -15.48 -1.04 -8.57
N VAL A 536 -16.20 -0.89 -7.47
CA VAL A 536 -17.26 0.13 -7.36
C VAL A 536 -16.69 1.52 -7.54
N GLY A 537 -15.47 1.76 -7.04
CA GLY A 537 -14.72 2.99 -7.28
C GLY A 537 -14.35 3.18 -8.77
N SER A 538 -14.04 2.12 -9.50
CA SER A 538 -13.70 2.19 -10.94
C SER A 538 -14.94 2.44 -11.82
N ILE A 539 -16.10 1.86 -11.45
CA ILE A 539 -17.39 2.06 -12.13
C ILE A 539 -18.03 3.41 -11.72
N THR A 540 -17.48 4.09 -10.70
CA THR A 540 -17.98 5.36 -10.16
C THR A 540 -19.43 5.31 -9.68
N ASN A 541 -19.88 4.16 -9.14
CA ASN A 541 -21.23 3.99 -8.64
C ASN A 541 -21.33 4.21 -7.13
N LEU A 542 -21.59 5.45 -6.75
CA LEU A 542 -21.67 5.86 -5.34
C LEU A 542 -22.74 5.11 -4.53
N MET A 543 -23.87 4.77 -5.16
CA MET A 543 -24.97 4.09 -4.46
C MET A 543 -24.56 2.67 -4.00
N ILE A 544 -23.92 1.91 -4.87
CA ILE A 544 -23.38 0.60 -4.52
C ILE A 544 -22.27 0.74 -3.46
N GLY A 545 -21.42 1.75 -3.58
CA GLY A 545 -20.37 2.03 -2.60
C GLY A 545 -20.91 2.27 -1.19
N LYS A 546 -21.94 3.08 -1.06
CA LYS A 546 -22.63 3.31 0.22
C LYS A 546 -23.30 2.06 0.77
N GLN A 547 -23.86 1.22 -0.10
CA GLN A 547 -24.46 -0.06 0.32
C GLN A 547 -23.39 -1.02 0.86
N LEU A 548 -22.23 -1.14 0.18
CA LEU A 548 -21.12 -1.99 0.64
C LEU A 548 -20.54 -1.50 1.97
N HIS A 549 -20.39 -0.18 2.11
CA HIS A 549 -19.94 0.40 3.38
C HIS A 549 -20.91 0.08 4.52
N ASN A 550 -22.21 0.21 4.30
CA ASN A 550 -23.22 -0.18 5.28
C ASN A 550 -23.21 -1.69 5.61
N VAL A 551 -22.98 -2.55 4.60
CA VAL A 551 -22.82 -4.00 4.82
C VAL A 551 -21.59 -4.26 5.69
N PHE A 552 -20.47 -3.63 5.39
CA PHE A 552 -19.23 -3.77 6.16
C PHE A 552 -19.43 -3.39 7.63
N LEU A 553 -20.09 -2.26 7.89
CA LEU A 553 -20.37 -1.77 9.25
C LEU A 553 -21.34 -2.70 10.02
N ARG A 554 -22.35 -3.29 9.33
CA ARG A 554 -23.32 -4.19 9.96
C ARG A 554 -22.76 -5.59 10.24
N SER A 555 -21.73 -6.00 9.52
CA SER A 555 -21.10 -7.32 9.69
C SER A 555 -20.12 -7.36 10.87
N GLU A 556 -20.05 -6.28 11.67
CA GLU A 556 -19.14 -6.14 12.82
C GLU A 556 -17.66 -6.41 12.49
N PHE A 557 -17.27 -6.26 11.22
CA PHE A 557 -15.87 -6.36 10.83
C PHE A 557 -15.09 -5.18 11.42
N GLU A 558 -13.91 -5.49 11.95
CA GLU A 558 -13.03 -4.45 12.42
C GLU A 558 -12.63 -3.54 11.25
N MET A 559 -12.90 -2.24 11.39
CA MET A 559 -12.54 -1.24 10.40
C MET A 559 -11.01 -1.10 10.36
N SER A 560 -10.37 -2.05 9.71
CA SER A 560 -8.93 -2.08 9.55
C SER A 560 -8.44 -0.84 8.80
N ARG A 561 -7.17 -0.48 8.99
CA ARG A 561 -6.55 0.63 8.23
C ARG A 561 -6.65 0.40 6.73
N TYR A 562 -6.48 -0.84 6.28
CA TYR A 562 -6.59 -1.23 4.89
C TYR A 562 -8.02 -1.02 4.35
N ALA A 563 -9.04 -1.47 5.08
CA ALA A 563 -10.44 -1.26 4.72
C ALA A 563 -10.78 0.24 4.63
N CYS A 564 -10.37 1.06 5.61
CA CYS A 564 -10.54 2.51 5.56
C CYS A 564 -9.91 3.12 4.29
N THR A 565 -8.67 2.73 3.98
CA THR A 565 -7.95 3.24 2.81
C THR A 565 -8.64 2.86 1.50
N THR A 566 -9.19 1.65 1.43
CA THR A 566 -9.94 1.16 0.27
C THR A 566 -11.24 1.93 0.09
N PHE A 567 -11.98 2.18 1.17
CA PHE A 567 -13.18 3.03 1.12
C PHE A 567 -12.87 4.49 0.77
N ILE A 568 -11.76 5.07 1.29
CA ILE A 568 -11.31 6.42 0.91
C ILE A 568 -11.12 6.50 -0.60
N ASN A 569 -10.41 5.54 -1.20
CA ASN A 569 -10.19 5.48 -2.64
C ASN A 569 -11.51 5.33 -3.41
N MET A 570 -12.42 4.48 -2.95
CA MET A 570 -13.73 4.27 -3.57
C MET A 570 -14.55 5.57 -3.55
N TYR A 571 -14.72 6.22 -2.39
CA TYR A 571 -15.47 7.46 -2.27
C TYR A 571 -14.85 8.60 -3.10
N ALA A 572 -13.52 8.73 -3.07
CA ALA A 572 -12.81 9.71 -3.87
C ALA A 572 -13.00 9.48 -5.38
N ASN A 573 -12.96 8.23 -5.83
CA ASN A 573 -13.22 7.90 -7.22
C ASN A 573 -14.67 8.16 -7.64
N CYS A 574 -15.63 7.99 -6.74
CA CYS A 574 -17.04 8.31 -6.96
C CYS A 574 -17.36 9.80 -6.81
N GLY A 575 -16.38 10.66 -6.51
CA GLY A 575 -16.57 12.11 -6.34
C GLY A 575 -17.11 12.55 -4.98
N ASP A 576 -17.34 11.62 -4.05
CA ASP A 576 -17.84 11.93 -2.69
C ASP A 576 -16.67 12.17 -1.72
N VAL A 577 -16.03 13.32 -1.91
CA VAL A 577 -14.83 13.71 -1.16
C VAL A 577 -15.12 13.90 0.34
N ALA A 578 -16.34 14.29 0.70
CA ALA A 578 -16.71 14.52 2.09
C ALA A 578 -16.60 13.25 2.93
N HIS A 579 -17.19 12.14 2.48
CA HIS A 579 -17.07 10.85 3.19
C HIS A 579 -15.65 10.29 3.16
N ALA A 580 -14.88 10.57 2.09
CA ALA A 580 -13.46 10.17 2.05
C ALA A 580 -12.64 10.89 3.15
N VAL A 581 -12.89 12.18 3.39
CA VAL A 581 -12.23 12.96 4.45
C VAL A 581 -12.67 12.47 5.83
N GLU A 582 -13.95 12.21 6.06
CA GLU A 582 -14.45 11.68 7.33
C GLU A 582 -13.78 10.34 7.70
N LEU A 583 -13.67 9.42 6.73
CA LEU A 583 -12.98 8.15 6.94
C LEU A 583 -11.48 8.33 7.21
N PHE A 584 -10.85 9.28 6.52
CA PHE A 584 -9.45 9.59 6.76
C PHE A 584 -9.23 10.14 8.17
N GLU A 585 -10.13 10.98 8.68
CA GLU A 585 -10.06 11.49 10.06
C GLU A 585 -10.28 10.39 11.10
N TYR A 586 -11.12 9.39 10.80
CA TYR A 586 -11.35 8.24 11.66
C TYR A 586 -10.09 7.39 11.92
N ILE A 587 -9.17 7.34 10.98
CA ILE A 587 -7.91 6.58 11.12
C ILE A 587 -7.02 7.24 12.19
N LYS A 588 -6.78 6.56 13.31
CA LYS A 588 -5.94 7.07 14.40
C LYS A 588 -4.45 7.10 14.05
N ASP A 589 -3.95 6.00 13.49
CA ASP A 589 -2.55 5.84 13.08
C ASP A 589 -2.48 5.81 11.55
N LYS A 590 -2.28 6.99 10.95
CA LYS A 590 -2.24 7.17 9.51
C LYS A 590 -0.88 6.75 8.96
N ASP A 591 -0.89 5.77 8.04
CA ASP A 591 0.29 5.35 7.29
C ASP A 591 0.42 6.07 5.94
N SER A 592 1.53 5.86 5.23
CA SER A 592 1.75 6.47 3.93
C SER A 592 0.65 6.12 2.91
N ALA A 593 0.02 4.94 3.01
CA ALA A 593 -1.05 4.54 2.09
C ALA A 593 -2.31 5.37 2.31
N SER A 594 -2.71 5.58 3.57
CA SER A 594 -3.88 6.41 3.93
C SER A 594 -3.70 7.87 3.52
N TRP A 595 -2.49 8.43 3.73
CA TRP A 595 -2.16 9.79 3.27
C TRP A 595 -2.19 9.90 1.74
N ASN A 596 -1.62 8.92 1.03
CA ASN A 596 -1.62 8.90 -0.43
C ASN A 596 -3.03 8.80 -1.01
N ALA A 597 -3.89 7.96 -0.41
CA ALA A 597 -5.27 7.79 -0.84
C ALA A 597 -6.06 9.10 -0.79
N ILE A 598 -5.98 9.82 0.34
CA ILE A 598 -6.73 11.08 0.47
C ILE A 598 -6.12 12.20 -0.39
N ILE A 599 -4.79 12.33 -0.47
CA ILE A 599 -4.13 13.33 -1.31
C ILE A 599 -4.48 13.10 -2.79
N SER A 600 -4.40 11.84 -3.26
CA SER A 600 -4.77 11.48 -4.63
C SER A 600 -6.25 11.73 -4.91
N GLY A 601 -7.12 11.39 -3.94
CA GLY A 601 -8.55 11.62 -4.04
C GLY A 601 -8.92 13.10 -4.15
N LEU A 602 -8.37 13.94 -3.29
CA LEU A 602 -8.54 15.39 -3.32
C LEU A 602 -8.04 15.99 -4.64
N ALA A 603 -6.81 15.63 -5.03
CA ALA A 603 -6.19 16.15 -6.24
C ALA A 603 -6.96 15.77 -7.52
N LYS A 604 -7.44 14.53 -7.62
CA LYS A 604 -8.24 14.04 -8.74
C LYS A 604 -9.58 14.77 -8.86
N ASN A 605 -10.19 15.15 -7.74
CA ASN A 605 -11.48 15.84 -7.70
C ASN A 605 -11.36 17.37 -7.76
N GLY A 606 -10.16 17.92 -7.97
CA GLY A 606 -9.93 19.36 -8.14
C GLY A 606 -9.80 20.15 -6.84
N PHE A 607 -9.81 19.49 -5.67
CA PHE A 607 -9.60 20.13 -4.37
C PHE A 607 -8.09 20.28 -4.07
N LEU A 608 -7.42 21.09 -4.91
CA LEU A 608 -5.96 21.17 -4.95
C LEU A 608 -5.36 21.85 -3.70
N ASP A 609 -6.03 22.87 -3.19
CA ASP A 609 -5.59 23.59 -1.98
C ASP A 609 -5.66 22.68 -0.74
N GLU A 610 -6.73 21.89 -0.64
CA GLU A 610 -6.90 20.90 0.42
C GLU A 610 -5.87 19.77 0.30
N ALA A 611 -5.61 19.28 -0.91
CA ALA A 611 -4.58 18.27 -1.16
C ALA A 611 -3.20 18.77 -0.71
N SER A 612 -2.86 20.02 -1.01
CA SER A 612 -1.60 20.65 -0.60
C SER A 612 -1.51 20.84 0.92
N LYS A 613 -2.63 21.22 1.58
CA LYS A 613 -2.71 21.31 3.05
C LYS A 613 -2.50 19.96 3.71
N VAL A 614 -3.18 18.93 3.22
CA VAL A 614 -3.06 17.55 3.73
C VAL A 614 -1.64 17.02 3.53
N PHE A 615 -1.00 17.30 2.41
CA PHE A 615 0.41 16.97 2.17
C PHE A 615 1.34 17.67 3.16
N SER A 616 1.09 18.96 3.45
CA SER A 616 1.86 19.70 4.46
C SER A 616 1.69 19.09 5.85
N GLN A 617 0.48 18.65 6.22
CA GLN A 617 0.22 17.92 7.46
C GLN A 617 0.98 16.59 7.52
N MET A 618 0.99 15.80 6.43
CA MET A 618 1.77 14.57 6.34
C MET A 618 3.26 14.83 6.65
N ARG A 619 3.83 15.87 6.09
CA ARG A 619 5.23 16.27 6.37
C ARG A 619 5.45 16.66 7.82
N MET A 620 4.48 17.35 8.46
CA MET A 620 4.56 17.72 9.89
C MET A 620 4.51 16.49 10.82
N THR A 621 3.92 15.38 10.40
CA THR A 621 3.93 14.11 11.17
C THR A 621 5.25 13.35 11.06
N GLY A 622 6.23 13.86 10.27
CA GLY A 622 7.53 13.22 10.08
C GLY A 622 7.56 12.16 8.97
N LEU A 623 6.48 12.02 8.21
CA LEU A 623 6.43 11.12 7.06
C LEU A 623 6.84 11.92 5.80
N PRO A 624 8.01 11.64 5.21
CA PRO A 624 8.36 12.23 3.92
C PRO A 624 7.43 11.67 2.85
N GLY A 625 6.92 12.55 1.97
CA GLY A 625 6.14 12.10 0.82
C GLY A 625 6.96 11.13 -0.04
N ASN A 626 6.38 10.00 -0.39
CA ASN A 626 6.99 9.03 -1.31
C ASN A 626 6.65 9.38 -2.77
N ILE A 627 7.20 8.61 -3.72
CA ILE A 627 6.98 8.85 -5.15
C ILE A 627 5.49 8.86 -5.53
N ILE A 628 4.65 8.07 -4.84
CA ILE A 628 3.20 8.01 -5.08
C ILE A 628 2.53 9.32 -4.67
N THR A 629 2.89 9.86 -3.50
CA THR A 629 2.37 11.15 -3.00
C THR A 629 2.66 12.28 -3.97
N TRP A 630 3.92 12.38 -4.41
CA TRP A 630 4.35 13.40 -5.34
C TRP A 630 3.73 13.26 -6.71
N THR A 631 3.61 12.01 -7.22
CA THR A 631 2.94 11.73 -8.49
C THR A 631 1.45 12.12 -8.45
N ALA A 632 0.77 11.88 -7.33
CA ALA A 632 -0.63 12.26 -7.16
C ALA A 632 -0.81 13.79 -7.23
N LEU A 633 0.06 14.56 -6.59
CA LEU A 633 0.04 16.02 -6.66
C LEU A 633 0.35 16.52 -8.09
N VAL A 634 1.47 16.06 -8.68
CA VAL A 634 1.87 16.44 -10.05
C VAL A 634 0.74 16.14 -11.04
N SER A 635 0.15 14.96 -10.98
CA SER A 635 -0.94 14.52 -11.84
C SER A 635 -2.22 15.34 -11.61
N GLY A 636 -2.59 15.56 -10.35
CA GLY A 636 -3.78 16.32 -9.96
C GLY A 636 -3.70 17.77 -10.46
N TYR A 637 -2.60 18.46 -10.22
CA TYR A 637 -2.41 19.82 -10.71
C TYR A 637 -2.38 19.89 -12.23
N ALA A 638 -1.72 18.93 -12.90
CA ALA A 638 -1.70 18.86 -14.36
C ALA A 638 -3.09 18.66 -14.98
N GLN A 639 -3.88 17.72 -14.42
CA GLN A 639 -5.23 17.42 -14.92
C GLN A 639 -6.22 18.57 -14.72
N ASN A 640 -6.05 19.36 -13.67
CA ASN A 640 -6.89 20.52 -13.36
C ASN A 640 -6.40 21.83 -14.03
N GLY A 641 -5.45 21.74 -14.96
CA GLY A 641 -4.97 22.86 -15.76
C GLY A 641 -4.01 23.81 -15.03
N GLN A 642 -3.60 23.51 -13.81
CA GLN A 642 -2.62 24.29 -13.05
C GLN A 642 -1.20 23.78 -13.36
N ALA A 643 -0.76 24.08 -14.58
CA ALA A 643 0.47 23.54 -15.14
C ALA A 643 1.72 24.00 -14.38
N ASP A 644 1.76 25.26 -13.96
CA ASP A 644 2.92 25.87 -13.29
C ASP A 644 3.17 25.24 -11.90
N GLU A 645 2.08 25.01 -11.13
CA GLU A 645 2.19 24.33 -9.84
C GLU A 645 2.56 22.85 -10.02
N SER A 646 2.05 22.19 -11.05
CA SER A 646 2.46 20.81 -11.39
C SER A 646 3.95 20.70 -11.66
N LEU A 647 4.50 21.64 -12.45
CA LEU A 647 5.95 21.71 -12.74
C LEU A 647 6.77 22.06 -11.50
N LYS A 648 6.24 22.90 -10.61
CA LYS A 648 6.88 23.23 -9.33
C LYS A 648 6.98 22.00 -8.43
N PHE A 649 5.89 21.24 -8.26
CA PHE A 649 5.91 19.99 -7.49
C PHE A 649 6.85 18.94 -8.12
N PHE A 650 6.94 18.88 -9.44
CA PHE A 650 7.87 17.98 -10.13
C PHE A 650 9.34 18.35 -9.84
N ARG A 651 9.69 19.64 -9.83
CA ARG A 651 11.03 20.10 -9.46
C ARG A 651 11.33 19.85 -7.98
N GLU A 652 10.35 20.05 -7.10
CA GLU A 652 10.51 19.80 -5.67
C GLU A 652 10.75 18.31 -5.39
N LEU A 653 10.03 17.39 -6.06
CA LEU A 653 10.27 15.95 -6.02
C LEU A 653 11.73 15.62 -6.37
N GLN A 654 12.26 16.21 -7.46
CA GLN A 654 13.65 16.01 -7.86
C GLN A 654 14.64 16.56 -6.83
N SER A 655 14.34 17.72 -6.23
CA SER A 655 15.18 18.34 -5.21
C SER A 655 15.29 17.50 -3.92
N GLN A 656 14.27 16.68 -3.63
CA GLN A 656 14.28 15.72 -2.51
C GLN A 656 15.08 14.44 -2.82
N GLY A 657 15.74 14.38 -3.99
CA GLY A 657 16.53 13.20 -4.41
C GLY A 657 15.69 12.01 -4.87
N LEU A 658 14.37 12.14 -4.96
CA LEU A 658 13.50 11.10 -5.49
C LEU A 658 13.59 11.05 -7.01
N LYS A 659 13.65 9.84 -7.57
CA LYS A 659 13.69 9.64 -9.03
C LYS A 659 12.26 9.54 -9.57
N PRO A 660 11.82 10.48 -10.46
CA PRO A 660 10.56 10.34 -11.17
C PRO A 660 10.47 9.01 -11.92
N ASN A 661 9.37 8.30 -11.76
CA ASN A 661 9.06 7.07 -12.52
C ASN A 661 8.27 7.40 -13.79
N SER A 662 7.98 6.38 -14.62
CA SER A 662 7.21 6.51 -15.86
C SER A 662 5.88 7.23 -15.64
N THR A 663 5.16 6.89 -14.59
CA THR A 663 3.86 7.50 -14.26
C THR A 663 4.00 8.99 -13.94
N THR A 664 5.00 9.38 -13.14
CA THR A 664 5.25 10.78 -12.80
C THR A 664 5.59 11.61 -14.04
N VAL A 665 6.48 11.04 -14.89
CA VAL A 665 6.91 11.70 -16.13
C VAL A 665 5.76 11.86 -17.10
N ALA A 666 4.98 10.82 -17.34
CA ALA A 666 3.80 10.88 -18.21
C ALA A 666 2.73 11.85 -17.69
N SER A 667 2.63 12.01 -16.36
CA SER A 667 1.66 12.93 -15.74
C SER A 667 2.05 14.42 -15.87
N VAL A 668 3.33 14.74 -15.90
CA VAL A 668 3.81 16.13 -16.03
C VAL A 668 3.87 16.63 -17.48
N LEU A 669 4.01 15.74 -18.46
CA LEU A 669 4.08 16.12 -19.88
C LEU A 669 2.85 16.91 -20.39
N PRO A 670 1.60 16.54 -20.03
CA PRO A 670 0.43 17.37 -20.35
C PRO A 670 0.50 18.78 -19.78
N ALA A 671 1.11 18.99 -18.62
CA ALA A 671 1.28 20.32 -18.04
C ALA A 671 2.20 21.18 -18.91
N CYS A 672 3.30 20.62 -19.41
CA CYS A 672 4.17 21.31 -20.37
C CYS A 672 3.43 21.69 -21.65
N ALA A 673 2.52 20.83 -22.10
CA ALA A 673 1.70 21.06 -23.27
C ALA A 673 0.67 22.21 -23.07
N HIS A 674 0.12 22.35 -21.88
CA HIS A 674 -0.82 23.43 -21.55
C HIS A 674 -0.16 24.79 -21.37
N SER A 675 0.99 24.84 -20.70
CA SER A 675 1.76 26.07 -20.52
C SER A 675 2.50 26.50 -21.81
N ALA A 676 2.47 25.68 -22.88
CA ALA A 676 3.26 25.84 -24.10
C ALA A 676 4.77 26.07 -23.83
N THR A 677 5.25 25.63 -22.68
CA THR A 677 6.66 25.75 -22.24
C THR A 677 7.49 24.61 -22.82
N ILE A 678 7.94 24.82 -24.04
CA ILE A 678 8.68 23.80 -24.79
C ILE A 678 10.02 23.46 -24.18
N SER A 679 10.67 24.41 -23.52
CA SER A 679 11.94 24.23 -22.83
C SER A 679 11.83 23.16 -21.74
N HIS A 680 10.76 23.18 -20.93
CA HIS A 680 10.48 22.19 -19.90
C HIS A 680 10.18 20.81 -20.53
N GLY A 681 9.37 20.78 -21.59
CA GLY A 681 9.08 19.54 -22.32
C GLY A 681 10.33 18.87 -22.88
N LYS A 682 11.24 19.65 -23.49
CA LYS A 682 12.54 19.14 -23.95
C LYS A 682 13.46 18.68 -22.82
N SER A 683 13.43 19.38 -21.69
CA SER A 683 14.20 18.97 -20.50
C SER A 683 13.72 17.63 -19.95
N ILE A 684 12.40 17.42 -19.89
CA ILE A 684 11.80 16.15 -19.46
C ILE A 684 12.09 15.04 -20.49
N HIS A 685 12.05 15.34 -21.79
CA HIS A 685 12.48 14.39 -22.82
C HIS A 685 13.93 13.97 -22.62
N GLY A 686 14.84 14.93 -22.36
CA GLY A 686 16.23 14.64 -22.01
C GLY A 686 16.37 13.78 -20.75
N TYR A 687 15.50 13.96 -19.75
CA TYR A 687 15.44 13.11 -18.56
C TYR A 687 15.03 11.68 -18.93
N ILE A 688 13.95 11.51 -19.72
CA ILE A 688 13.48 10.21 -20.23
C ILE A 688 14.62 9.42 -20.88
N LEU A 689 15.35 10.07 -21.79
CA LEU A 689 16.46 9.45 -22.51
C LEU A 689 17.62 9.06 -21.57
N ARG A 690 17.95 9.91 -20.60
CA ARG A 690 19.07 9.69 -19.67
C ARG A 690 18.84 8.52 -18.72
N TYR A 691 17.60 8.31 -18.30
CA TYR A 691 17.25 7.28 -17.32
C TYR A 691 16.62 6.03 -17.94
N GLY A 692 16.57 5.95 -19.27
CA GLY A 692 16.04 4.76 -19.96
C GLY A 692 14.54 4.52 -19.78
N LEU A 693 13.77 5.57 -19.44
CA LEU A 693 12.31 5.49 -19.26
C LEU A 693 11.55 5.57 -20.61
N GLY A 694 12.25 5.41 -21.74
CA GLY A 694 11.79 5.89 -23.00
C GLY A 694 10.97 4.91 -23.84
N TYR A 695 11.46 4.58 -25.01
CA TYR A 695 10.70 4.05 -26.16
C TYR A 695 10.00 2.70 -25.96
N ASP A 696 10.29 1.98 -24.88
CA ASP A 696 9.66 0.71 -24.53
C ASP A 696 8.39 0.89 -23.68
N ASP A 697 8.22 2.07 -23.04
CA ASP A 697 7.04 2.41 -22.25
C ASP A 697 6.05 3.22 -23.09
N LEU A 698 5.02 2.56 -23.61
CA LEU A 698 3.97 3.15 -24.44
C LEU A 698 3.28 4.35 -23.77
N PHE A 699 3.12 4.31 -22.44
CA PHE A 699 2.44 5.36 -21.70
C PHE A 699 3.24 6.67 -21.70
N VAL A 700 4.55 6.57 -21.44
CA VAL A 700 5.48 7.72 -21.48
C VAL A 700 5.60 8.26 -22.90
N THR A 701 5.77 7.36 -23.87
CA THR A 701 5.99 7.74 -25.26
C THR A 701 4.76 8.42 -25.86
N ASN A 702 3.56 7.91 -25.59
CA ASN A 702 2.31 8.53 -26.02
C ASN A 702 2.10 9.93 -25.39
N ALA A 703 2.45 10.09 -24.11
CA ALA A 703 2.39 11.40 -23.45
C ALA A 703 3.42 12.38 -24.05
N LEU A 704 4.61 11.89 -24.42
CA LEU A 704 5.66 12.70 -25.04
C LEU A 704 5.25 13.15 -26.45
N ILE A 705 4.70 12.26 -27.28
CA ILE A 705 4.13 12.59 -28.59
C ILE A 705 3.03 13.64 -28.42
N GLY A 706 2.08 13.43 -27.50
CA GLY A 706 1.00 14.35 -27.21
C GLY A 706 1.49 15.74 -26.79
N MET A 707 2.56 15.81 -26.01
CA MET A 707 3.21 17.08 -25.64
C MET A 707 3.75 17.80 -26.86
N TYR A 708 4.53 17.11 -27.72
CA TYR A 708 5.09 17.73 -28.92
C TYR A 708 4.01 18.15 -29.92
N VAL A 709 2.97 17.33 -30.09
CA VAL A 709 1.80 17.67 -30.93
C VAL A 709 1.12 18.95 -30.45
N LYS A 710 0.83 19.06 -29.16
CA LYS A 710 0.18 20.26 -28.60
C LYS A 710 1.06 21.50 -28.65
N CYS A 711 2.38 21.34 -28.58
CA CYS A 711 3.34 22.43 -28.73
C CYS A 711 3.62 22.79 -30.21
N GLY A 712 2.95 22.16 -31.19
CA GLY A 712 3.11 22.44 -32.61
C GLY A 712 4.38 21.89 -33.26
N LEU A 713 5.17 21.07 -32.56
CA LEU A 713 6.42 20.48 -33.06
C LEU A 713 6.20 19.09 -33.66
N MET A 714 5.52 19.06 -34.81
CA MET A 714 5.15 17.80 -35.47
C MET A 714 6.36 16.96 -35.87
N ASP A 715 7.49 17.58 -36.31
CA ASP A 715 8.71 16.87 -36.67
C ASP A 715 9.30 16.11 -35.46
N CYS A 716 9.27 16.73 -34.27
CA CYS A 716 9.72 16.07 -33.05
C CYS A 716 8.77 14.93 -32.64
N ALA A 717 7.46 15.12 -32.81
CA ALA A 717 6.46 14.10 -32.53
C ALA A 717 6.64 12.88 -33.44
N ASP A 718 6.83 13.11 -34.76
CA ASP A 718 7.09 12.04 -35.74
C ASP A 718 8.42 11.33 -35.45
N GLY A 719 9.47 12.10 -35.08
CA GLY A 719 10.73 11.54 -34.68
C GLY A 719 10.66 10.62 -33.46
N VAL A 720 9.80 10.92 -32.50
CA VAL A 720 9.53 10.03 -31.35
C VAL A 720 8.71 8.81 -31.80
N PHE A 721 7.65 9.04 -32.55
CA PHE A 721 6.75 7.98 -33.04
C PHE A 721 7.50 6.93 -33.87
N ARG A 722 8.36 7.33 -34.80
CA ARG A 722 9.14 6.44 -35.66
C ARG A 722 10.23 5.65 -34.94
N ARG A 723 10.59 6.04 -33.70
CA ARG A 723 11.57 5.35 -32.85
C ARG A 723 10.93 4.36 -31.87
N MET A 724 9.60 4.31 -31.80
CA MET A 724 8.91 3.32 -30.96
C MET A 724 9.15 1.91 -31.50
N HIS A 725 9.45 0.97 -30.61
CA HIS A 725 9.59 -0.45 -30.99
C HIS A 725 8.23 -1.13 -31.19
N GLN A 726 7.23 -0.69 -30.45
CA GLN A 726 5.85 -1.12 -30.57
C GLN A 726 4.95 0.11 -30.53
N SER A 727 3.96 0.17 -31.40
CA SER A 727 2.94 1.22 -31.43
C SER A 727 1.57 0.63 -31.17
N ASP A 728 0.82 1.26 -30.29
CA ASP A 728 -0.57 0.89 -30.01
C ASP A 728 -1.56 1.84 -30.74
N VAL A 729 -2.84 1.54 -30.64
CA VAL A 729 -3.91 2.37 -31.23
C VAL A 729 -3.84 3.83 -30.73
N VAL A 730 -3.40 4.05 -29.49
CA VAL A 730 -3.30 5.40 -28.90
C VAL A 730 -2.17 6.20 -29.55
N SER A 731 -1.02 5.57 -29.80
CA SER A 731 0.13 6.19 -30.51
C SER A 731 -0.30 6.69 -31.90
N TRP A 732 -0.92 5.80 -32.68
CA TRP A 732 -1.43 6.13 -34.01
C TRP A 732 -2.48 7.25 -33.97
N ASN A 733 -3.45 7.15 -33.06
CA ASN A 733 -4.50 8.16 -32.91
C ASN A 733 -3.94 9.53 -32.53
N THR A 734 -2.93 9.58 -31.66
CA THR A 734 -2.29 10.83 -31.23
C THR A 734 -1.60 11.53 -32.39
N MET A 735 -0.89 10.78 -33.23
CA MET A 735 -0.22 11.33 -34.42
C MET A 735 -1.23 11.74 -35.50
N ILE A 736 -2.19 10.88 -35.85
CA ILE A 736 -3.22 11.20 -36.85
C ILE A 736 -4.00 12.45 -36.46
N HIS A 737 -4.42 12.54 -35.20
CA HIS A 737 -5.16 13.70 -34.68
C HIS A 737 -4.29 14.96 -34.64
N GLY A 738 -3.00 14.80 -34.25
CA GLY A 738 -2.02 15.89 -34.28
C GLY A 738 -1.86 16.49 -35.70
N LEU A 739 -1.58 15.63 -36.67
CA LEU A 739 -1.48 16.04 -38.06
C LEU A 739 -2.74 16.71 -38.59
N ALA A 740 -3.92 16.19 -38.19
CA ALA A 740 -5.21 16.77 -38.58
C ALA A 740 -5.39 18.20 -38.04
N ILE A 741 -5.11 18.43 -36.76
CA ILE A 741 -5.29 19.75 -36.11
C ILE A 741 -4.30 20.78 -36.71
N HIS A 742 -3.09 20.36 -37.04
CA HIS A 742 -2.05 21.22 -37.62
C HIS A 742 -2.22 21.41 -39.15
N GLY A 743 -3.37 21.00 -39.72
CA GLY A 743 -3.68 21.21 -41.13
C GLY A 743 -2.91 20.32 -42.12
N GLN A 744 -2.16 19.35 -41.64
CA GLN A 744 -1.39 18.39 -42.45
C GLN A 744 -2.25 17.18 -42.83
N ALA A 745 -3.41 17.43 -43.47
CA ALA A 745 -4.41 16.42 -43.73
C ALA A 745 -3.91 15.26 -44.63
N SER A 746 -3.06 15.57 -45.62
CA SER A 746 -2.47 14.53 -46.51
C SER A 746 -1.60 13.58 -45.71
N ALA A 747 -0.76 14.09 -44.83
CA ALA A 747 0.09 13.28 -43.96
C ALA A 747 -0.75 12.43 -42.98
N ALA A 748 -1.82 12.99 -42.40
CA ALA A 748 -2.75 12.28 -41.54
C ALA A 748 -3.41 11.08 -42.22
N LEU A 749 -3.86 11.28 -43.47
CA LEU A 749 -4.46 10.23 -44.28
C LEU A 749 -3.46 9.15 -44.71
N THR A 750 -2.23 9.56 -45.05
CA THR A 750 -1.14 8.62 -45.37
C THR A 750 -0.81 7.76 -44.15
N LEU A 751 -0.71 8.39 -42.96
CA LEU A 751 -0.44 7.69 -41.71
C LEU A 751 -1.57 6.70 -41.34
N PHE A 752 -2.83 7.05 -41.63
CA PHE A 752 -3.93 6.13 -41.48
C PHE A 752 -3.83 4.92 -42.42
N ASP A 753 -3.44 5.15 -43.69
CA ASP A 753 -3.19 4.05 -44.65
C ASP A 753 -2.00 3.17 -44.23
N GLU A 754 -0.95 3.73 -43.56
CA GLU A 754 0.16 3.00 -42.97
C GLU A 754 -0.34 2.11 -41.81
N MET A 755 -1.15 2.65 -40.90
CA MET A 755 -1.76 1.92 -39.79
C MET A 755 -2.55 0.68 -40.28
N LEU A 756 -3.31 0.84 -41.37
CA LEU A 756 -4.08 -0.25 -41.97
C LEU A 756 -3.19 -1.32 -42.64
N LYS A 757 -2.06 -0.93 -43.25
CA LYS A 757 -1.10 -1.84 -43.87
C LYS A 757 -0.32 -2.65 -42.86
N GLU A 758 0.08 -2.03 -41.74
CA GLU A 758 0.79 -2.73 -40.67
C GLU A 758 -0.10 -3.75 -39.97
N GLY A 759 -1.39 -3.48 -39.83
CA GLY A 759 -2.37 -4.42 -39.29
C GLY A 759 -2.19 -4.80 -37.81
N ILE A 760 -1.22 -4.18 -37.10
CA ILE A 760 -0.89 -4.47 -35.71
C ILE A 760 -1.96 -3.88 -34.77
N ALA A 761 -2.44 -2.67 -35.10
CA ALA A 761 -3.40 -1.94 -34.30
C ALA A 761 -4.69 -1.66 -35.13
N PRO A 762 -5.81 -2.36 -34.85
CA PRO A 762 -7.05 -2.10 -35.57
C PRO A 762 -7.57 -0.69 -35.26
N PRO A 763 -8.04 0.07 -36.28
CA PRO A 763 -8.60 1.39 -36.07
C PRO A 763 -9.86 1.33 -35.19
N ASN A 764 -10.03 2.31 -34.34
CA ASN A 764 -11.19 2.44 -33.46
C ASN A 764 -11.97 3.76 -33.74
N GLY A 765 -13.03 4.04 -32.98
CA GLY A 765 -13.80 5.25 -33.14
C GLY A 765 -12.97 6.54 -33.04
N VAL A 766 -11.95 6.58 -32.18
CA VAL A 766 -11.06 7.75 -32.02
C VAL A 766 -10.20 7.96 -33.27
N THR A 767 -9.73 6.89 -33.91
CA THR A 767 -9.02 6.93 -35.18
C THR A 767 -9.85 7.64 -36.25
N PHE A 768 -11.13 7.25 -36.36
CA PHE A 768 -12.05 7.85 -37.36
C PHE A 768 -12.36 9.32 -37.06
N ILE A 769 -12.42 9.75 -35.78
CA ILE A 769 -12.53 11.18 -35.46
C ILE A 769 -11.32 11.93 -36.01
N GLY A 770 -10.10 11.44 -35.82
CA GLY A 770 -8.89 12.09 -36.35
C GLY A 770 -8.88 12.20 -37.86
N VAL A 771 -9.24 11.11 -38.54
CA VAL A 771 -9.25 11.06 -40.02
C VAL A 771 -10.37 11.92 -40.63
N LEU A 772 -11.58 11.94 -40.02
CA LEU A 772 -12.69 12.79 -40.45
C LEU A 772 -12.37 14.28 -40.22
N ASN A 773 -11.70 14.64 -39.12
CA ASN A 773 -11.20 15.98 -38.89
C ASN A 773 -10.19 16.40 -39.95
N ALA A 774 -9.24 15.49 -40.32
CA ALA A 774 -8.30 15.74 -41.40
C ALA A 774 -9.06 16.04 -42.72
N CYS A 775 -10.09 15.24 -43.04
CA CYS A 775 -10.92 15.49 -44.22
C CYS A 775 -11.64 16.84 -44.13
N SER A 776 -12.15 17.22 -42.95
CA SER A 776 -12.85 18.50 -42.74
C SER A 776 -11.92 19.69 -42.97
N HIS A 777 -10.72 19.66 -42.41
CA HIS A 777 -9.74 20.73 -42.60
C HIS A 777 -9.21 20.85 -44.05
N ALA A 778 -9.21 19.75 -44.80
CA ALA A 778 -8.80 19.72 -46.21
C ALA A 778 -9.97 19.90 -47.22
N GLY A 779 -11.22 19.96 -46.75
CA GLY A 779 -12.39 20.04 -47.62
C GLY A 779 -12.67 18.77 -48.46
N LEU A 780 -12.15 17.59 -48.02
CA LEU A 780 -12.26 16.35 -48.80
C LEU A 780 -13.58 15.62 -48.53
N VAL A 781 -14.70 16.20 -49.01
CA VAL A 781 -16.07 15.74 -48.72
C VAL A 781 -16.27 14.29 -49.15
N ASP A 782 -15.92 13.95 -50.40
CA ASP A 782 -16.13 12.60 -50.94
C ASP A 782 -15.36 11.52 -50.17
N LYS A 783 -14.12 11.84 -49.74
CA LYS A 783 -13.29 10.93 -48.93
C LYS A 783 -13.85 10.77 -47.53
N GLY A 784 -14.34 11.87 -46.94
CA GLY A 784 -15.01 11.83 -45.64
C GLY A 784 -16.25 10.96 -45.63
N TRP A 785 -17.12 11.04 -46.66
CA TRP A 785 -18.26 10.15 -46.83
C TRP A 785 -17.87 8.69 -46.95
N LYS A 786 -16.87 8.37 -47.74
CA LYS A 786 -16.37 6.98 -47.89
C LYS A 786 -15.89 6.44 -46.55
N LEU A 787 -15.13 7.22 -45.81
CA LEU A 787 -14.59 6.82 -44.50
C LEU A 787 -15.71 6.66 -43.48
N PHE A 788 -16.66 7.57 -43.41
CA PHE A 788 -17.77 7.50 -42.47
C PHE A 788 -18.63 6.24 -42.72
N ASN A 789 -18.95 5.95 -43.99
CA ASN A 789 -19.72 4.75 -44.34
C ASN A 789 -18.92 3.44 -44.09
N SER A 790 -17.60 3.47 -44.19
CA SER A 790 -16.75 2.31 -43.92
C SER A 790 -16.68 1.93 -42.43
N MET A 791 -16.98 2.87 -41.54
CA MET A 791 -16.96 2.60 -40.10
C MET A 791 -17.84 1.42 -39.74
N GLU A 792 -19.09 1.42 -40.19
CA GLU A 792 -20.05 0.37 -39.89
C GLU A 792 -19.86 -0.85 -40.78
N SER A 793 -19.70 -0.63 -42.09
CA SER A 793 -19.65 -1.70 -43.08
C SER A 793 -18.40 -2.56 -43.03
N SER A 794 -17.22 -1.95 -42.83
CA SER A 794 -15.92 -2.61 -42.88
C SER A 794 -15.30 -2.85 -41.51
N TYR A 795 -15.52 -1.96 -40.54
CA TYR A 795 -14.87 -1.98 -39.24
C TYR A 795 -15.83 -2.32 -38.10
N ARG A 796 -17.10 -2.41 -38.32
CA ARG A 796 -18.15 -2.68 -37.31
C ARG A 796 -18.14 -1.67 -36.16
N ILE A 797 -17.78 -0.43 -36.46
CA ILE A 797 -17.75 0.69 -35.51
C ILE A 797 -19.03 1.49 -35.67
N ILE A 798 -19.82 1.57 -34.61
CA ILE A 798 -21.07 2.36 -34.62
C ILE A 798 -20.69 3.85 -34.50
N PRO A 799 -21.12 4.73 -35.41
CA PRO A 799 -20.84 6.14 -35.36
C PRO A 799 -21.41 6.81 -34.11
N SER A 800 -20.59 7.48 -33.33
CA SER A 800 -20.97 8.25 -32.14
C SER A 800 -21.30 9.71 -32.52
N GLY A 801 -21.90 10.48 -31.59
CA GLY A 801 -22.19 11.91 -31.78
C GLY A 801 -20.98 12.75 -32.20
N LYS A 802 -19.74 12.36 -31.83
CA LYS A 802 -18.53 13.04 -32.25
C LYS A 802 -18.24 12.82 -33.75
N HIS A 803 -18.48 11.65 -34.31
CA HIS A 803 -18.30 11.35 -35.72
C HIS A 803 -19.31 12.15 -36.56
N TYR A 804 -20.58 12.22 -36.11
CA TYR A 804 -21.60 13.07 -36.74
C TYR A 804 -21.19 14.54 -36.71
N ALA A 805 -20.61 15.03 -35.62
CA ALA A 805 -20.12 16.40 -35.51
C ALA A 805 -18.97 16.69 -36.51
N CYS A 806 -18.04 15.75 -36.72
CA CYS A 806 -16.97 15.89 -37.72
C CYS A 806 -17.54 15.93 -39.16
N MET A 807 -18.58 15.14 -39.46
CA MET A 807 -19.24 15.16 -40.76
C MET A 807 -20.00 16.47 -40.99
N VAL A 808 -20.68 16.98 -39.97
CA VAL A 808 -21.34 18.29 -40.04
C VAL A 808 -20.31 19.42 -40.23
N ASP A 809 -19.17 19.37 -39.58
CA ASP A 809 -18.06 20.31 -39.80
C ASP A 809 -17.53 20.23 -41.23
N LEU A 810 -17.31 19.00 -41.73
CA LEU A 810 -16.85 18.77 -43.12
C LEU A 810 -17.84 19.34 -44.17
N LEU A 811 -19.10 18.96 -44.07
CA LEU A 811 -20.15 19.41 -45.02
C LEU A 811 -20.38 20.90 -44.89
N GLY A 812 -20.41 21.42 -43.67
CA GLY A 812 -20.62 22.81 -43.39
C GLY A 812 -19.47 23.70 -43.93
N ARG A 813 -18.21 23.31 -43.73
CA ARG A 813 -17.03 23.98 -44.33
C ARG A 813 -17.03 23.92 -45.86
N GLY A 814 -17.56 22.84 -46.43
CA GLY A 814 -17.74 22.72 -47.86
C GLY A 814 -18.91 23.53 -48.42
N GLY A 815 -19.75 24.16 -47.58
CA GLY A 815 -20.92 24.94 -47.99
C GLY A 815 -22.16 24.15 -48.34
N TYR A 816 -22.18 22.82 -48.05
CA TYR A 816 -23.33 21.92 -48.39
C TYR A 816 -24.40 21.93 -47.30
N PHE A 817 -25.00 23.09 -47.02
CA PHE A 817 -25.95 23.28 -45.91
C PHE A 817 -27.24 22.46 -46.03
N ASP A 818 -27.72 22.18 -47.26
CA ASP A 818 -28.88 21.30 -47.44
C ASP A 818 -28.58 19.86 -47.07
N ASP A 819 -27.39 19.38 -47.40
CA ASP A 819 -26.95 18.05 -46.99
C ASP A 819 -26.74 17.96 -45.47
N VAL A 820 -26.22 19.01 -44.84
CA VAL A 820 -26.11 19.12 -43.37
C VAL A 820 -27.49 18.99 -42.72
N ARG A 821 -28.48 19.71 -43.22
CA ARG A 821 -29.85 19.65 -42.68
C ARG A 821 -30.42 18.26 -42.79
N ASN A 822 -30.30 17.61 -43.96
CA ASN A 822 -30.77 16.24 -44.19
C ASN A 822 -30.03 15.23 -43.32
N PHE A 823 -28.73 15.39 -43.16
CA PHE A 823 -27.86 14.53 -42.34
C PHE A 823 -28.24 14.60 -40.86
N ILE A 824 -28.50 15.80 -40.33
CA ILE A 824 -28.94 15.96 -38.93
C ILE A 824 -30.33 15.36 -38.70
N VAL A 825 -31.25 15.45 -39.67
CA VAL A 825 -32.60 14.86 -39.55
C VAL A 825 -32.55 13.33 -39.58
N GLN A 826 -31.61 12.74 -40.34
CA GLN A 826 -31.47 11.29 -40.49
C GLN A 826 -30.62 10.65 -39.35
N MET A 827 -30.02 11.47 -38.53
CA MET A 827 -29.15 11.01 -37.45
C MET A 827 -29.92 10.23 -36.38
N PRO A 828 -29.53 8.99 -36.02
CA PRO A 828 -30.22 8.15 -35.03
C PRO A 828 -30.06 8.65 -33.60
N LEU A 829 -29.12 9.57 -33.34
CA LEU A 829 -28.76 10.10 -32.03
C LEU A 829 -29.26 11.56 -31.88
N LYS A 830 -29.51 11.99 -30.65
CA LYS A 830 -29.79 13.41 -30.38
C LYS A 830 -28.55 14.26 -30.66
N PRO A 831 -28.67 15.35 -31.44
CA PRO A 831 -27.54 16.24 -31.73
C PRO A 831 -26.94 16.83 -30.47
N THR A 832 -25.61 16.78 -30.36
CA THR A 832 -24.83 17.27 -29.22
C THR A 832 -24.44 18.74 -29.39
N ALA A 833 -24.01 19.41 -28.31
CA ALA A 833 -23.52 20.78 -28.36
C ALA A 833 -22.31 20.93 -29.32
N SER A 834 -21.42 19.91 -29.40
CA SER A 834 -20.29 19.93 -30.33
C SER A 834 -20.72 19.95 -31.80
N LEU A 835 -21.79 19.25 -32.14
CA LEU A 835 -22.36 19.26 -33.50
C LEU A 835 -22.91 20.65 -33.87
N TRP A 836 -23.70 21.26 -32.99
CA TRP A 836 -24.24 22.59 -33.21
C TRP A 836 -23.15 23.66 -33.25
N GLY A 837 -22.08 23.51 -32.43
CA GLY A 837 -20.91 24.41 -32.47
C GLY A 837 -20.14 24.31 -33.77
N ALA A 838 -19.95 23.08 -34.32
CA ALA A 838 -19.35 22.89 -35.64
C ALA A 838 -20.16 23.56 -36.75
N LEU A 839 -21.49 23.37 -36.74
CA LEU A 839 -22.39 24.03 -37.71
C LEU A 839 -22.36 25.56 -37.61
N LEU A 840 -22.36 26.10 -36.39
CA LEU A 840 -22.30 27.56 -36.17
C LEU A 840 -20.97 28.13 -36.69
N SER A 841 -19.86 27.40 -36.50
CA SER A 841 -18.52 27.78 -37.03
C SER A 841 -18.52 27.78 -38.57
N ALA A 842 -19.13 26.79 -39.18
CA ALA A 842 -19.25 26.72 -40.65
C ALA A 842 -20.14 27.83 -41.22
N CYS A 843 -21.24 28.15 -40.52
CA CYS A 843 -22.09 29.29 -40.90
C CYS A 843 -21.34 30.62 -40.85
N LYS A 844 -20.43 30.83 -39.93
CA LYS A 844 -19.55 32.00 -39.87
C LYS A 844 -18.67 32.11 -41.12
N ILE A 845 -18.14 31.02 -41.63
CA ILE A 845 -17.27 31.02 -42.82
C ILE A 845 -18.04 31.43 -44.07
N HIS A 846 -19.26 30.94 -44.24
CA HIS A 846 -20.07 31.14 -45.43
C HIS A 846 -21.14 32.24 -45.31
N GLY A 847 -21.24 32.92 -44.18
CA GLY A 847 -22.22 34.00 -43.96
C GLY A 847 -23.66 33.53 -43.96
N ASN A 848 -23.95 32.25 -43.73
CA ASN A 848 -25.30 31.69 -43.71
C ASN A 848 -26.03 31.99 -42.40
N LEU A 849 -26.83 33.08 -42.42
CA LEU A 849 -27.45 33.62 -41.23
C LEU A 849 -28.56 32.73 -40.68
N ASP A 850 -29.41 32.17 -41.55
CA ASP A 850 -30.57 31.38 -41.14
C ASP A 850 -30.15 30.09 -40.39
N MET A 851 -29.12 29.40 -40.91
CA MET A 851 -28.58 28.23 -40.28
C MET A 851 -27.78 28.58 -39.02
N ALA A 852 -27.14 29.75 -38.97
CA ALA A 852 -26.44 30.24 -37.80
C ALA A 852 -27.40 30.47 -36.63
N GLU A 853 -28.53 31.17 -36.89
CA GLU A 853 -29.58 31.42 -35.90
C GLU A 853 -30.14 30.10 -35.36
N TYR A 854 -30.43 29.16 -36.25
CA TYR A 854 -30.94 27.85 -35.87
C TYR A 854 -29.97 27.09 -35.01
N ALA A 855 -28.71 26.98 -35.41
CA ALA A 855 -27.65 26.27 -34.66
C ALA A 855 -27.37 26.93 -33.31
N ALA A 856 -27.25 28.27 -33.26
CA ALA A 856 -26.96 29.02 -32.06
C ALA A 856 -28.09 28.92 -31.02
N ASN A 857 -29.35 29.00 -31.43
CA ASN A 857 -30.47 28.83 -30.51
C ASN A 857 -30.44 27.45 -29.84
N ARG A 858 -30.20 26.38 -30.61
CA ARG A 858 -30.06 25.02 -30.05
C ARG A 858 -28.84 24.88 -29.12
N LEU A 859 -27.75 25.58 -29.49
CA LEU A 859 -26.52 25.54 -28.69
C LEU A 859 -26.68 26.29 -27.35
N ILE A 860 -27.37 27.44 -27.36
CA ILE A 860 -27.68 28.23 -26.16
C ILE A 860 -28.68 27.48 -25.25
N GLU A 861 -29.65 26.72 -25.84
CA GLU A 861 -30.54 25.85 -25.06
C GLU A 861 -29.75 24.74 -24.32
N LEU A 862 -28.75 24.15 -24.98
CA LEU A 862 -27.94 23.06 -24.40
C LEU A 862 -26.86 23.57 -23.45
N GLN A 863 -26.29 24.75 -23.70
CA GLN A 863 -25.20 25.35 -22.95
C GLN A 863 -25.43 26.84 -22.71
N PRO A 864 -26.35 27.22 -21.83
CA PRO A 864 -26.72 28.63 -21.58
C PRO A 864 -25.58 29.46 -20.98
N ASP A 865 -24.65 28.82 -20.25
CA ASP A 865 -23.55 29.50 -19.52
C ASP A 865 -22.27 29.62 -20.35
N ASN A 866 -22.25 29.14 -21.59
CA ASN A 866 -21.04 29.21 -22.42
C ASN A 866 -20.96 30.52 -23.20
N PRO A 867 -20.05 31.47 -22.84
CA PRO A 867 -19.96 32.78 -23.48
C PRO A 867 -19.60 32.70 -25.00
N GLY A 868 -18.89 31.66 -25.39
CA GLY A 868 -18.49 31.44 -26.80
C GLY A 868 -19.68 31.39 -27.77
N ASN A 869 -20.79 30.79 -27.33
CA ASN A 869 -21.99 30.63 -28.14
C ASN A 869 -22.62 31.98 -28.50
N TYR A 870 -22.73 32.86 -27.51
CA TYR A 870 -23.28 34.21 -27.69
C TYR A 870 -22.38 35.10 -28.55
N VAL A 871 -21.08 35.06 -28.26
CA VAL A 871 -20.08 35.86 -28.97
C VAL A 871 -20.00 35.44 -30.43
N MET A 872 -20.05 34.14 -30.74
CA MET A 872 -19.96 33.65 -32.11
C MET A 872 -21.16 34.09 -32.95
N LEU A 873 -22.38 33.98 -32.41
CA LEU A 873 -23.58 34.47 -33.08
C LEU A 873 -23.60 36.01 -33.20
N SER A 874 -23.16 36.72 -32.15
CA SER A 874 -23.01 38.19 -32.18
C SER A 874 -22.06 38.64 -33.30
N ASN A 875 -20.96 37.90 -33.52
CA ASN A 875 -20.01 38.22 -34.60
C ASN A 875 -20.63 37.95 -36.00
N ILE A 876 -21.42 36.88 -36.15
CA ILE A 876 -22.13 36.60 -37.42
C ILE A 876 -23.16 37.69 -37.70
N TYR A 877 -23.91 38.17 -36.71
CA TYR A 877 -24.81 39.29 -36.88
C TYR A 877 -24.08 40.61 -37.23
N ALA A 878 -22.93 40.84 -36.59
CA ALA A 878 -22.12 42.03 -36.89
C ALA A 878 -21.61 42.00 -38.34
N THR A 879 -21.11 40.87 -38.85
CA THR A 879 -20.69 40.74 -40.25
C THR A 879 -21.84 40.90 -41.25
N ALA A 880 -23.08 40.56 -40.87
CA ALA A 880 -24.31 40.77 -41.64
C ALA A 880 -24.91 42.16 -41.48
N GLY A 881 -24.29 43.08 -40.72
CA GLY A 881 -24.78 44.44 -40.46
C GLY A 881 -25.98 44.53 -39.52
N ARG A 882 -26.41 43.43 -38.88
CA ARG A 882 -27.59 43.39 -37.98
C ARG A 882 -27.27 43.83 -36.56
N TRP A 883 -26.91 45.09 -36.36
CA TRP A 883 -26.44 45.66 -35.09
C TRP A 883 -27.47 45.59 -33.96
N ASN A 884 -28.78 45.71 -34.29
CA ASN A 884 -29.86 45.55 -33.29
C ASN A 884 -29.87 44.17 -32.63
N GLU A 885 -29.59 43.11 -33.38
CA GLU A 885 -29.52 41.76 -32.85
C GLU A 885 -28.23 41.50 -32.04
N VAL A 886 -27.13 42.15 -32.42
CA VAL A 886 -25.89 42.16 -31.65
C VAL A 886 -26.14 42.72 -30.24
N ASP A 887 -26.77 43.90 -30.14
CA ASP A 887 -27.09 44.55 -28.87
C ASP A 887 -28.05 43.70 -28.02
N ARG A 888 -29.03 43.08 -28.64
CA ARG A 888 -29.95 42.17 -27.95
C ARG A 888 -29.25 40.97 -27.35
N LEU A 889 -28.38 40.31 -28.11
CA LEU A 889 -27.62 39.13 -27.66
C LEU A 889 -26.66 39.48 -26.52
N ARG A 890 -25.99 40.64 -26.62
CA ARG A 890 -25.08 41.11 -25.57
C ARG A 890 -25.80 41.47 -24.29
N LYS A 891 -26.98 42.08 -24.36
CA LYS A 891 -27.85 42.30 -23.20
C LYS A 891 -28.27 40.99 -22.54
N MET A 892 -28.68 40.01 -23.35
CA MET A 892 -29.04 38.69 -22.87
C MET A 892 -27.85 38.00 -22.17
N MET A 893 -26.63 38.16 -22.67
CA MET A 893 -25.40 37.62 -22.06
C MET A 893 -25.13 38.27 -20.71
N ILE A 894 -25.29 39.59 -20.59
CA ILE A 894 -25.11 40.33 -19.33
C ILE A 894 -26.20 39.97 -18.31
N GLU A 895 -27.47 39.89 -18.73
CA GLU A 895 -28.59 39.48 -17.85
C GLU A 895 -28.44 38.10 -17.27
N ARG A 896 -27.80 37.18 -18.01
CA ARG A 896 -27.47 35.82 -17.54
C ARG A 896 -26.17 35.75 -16.75
N GLY A 897 -25.44 36.85 -16.54
CA GLY A 897 -24.18 36.89 -15.81
C GLY A 897 -23.02 36.19 -16.54
N VAL A 898 -23.18 35.90 -17.83
CA VAL A 898 -22.16 35.19 -18.63
C VAL A 898 -21.11 36.19 -19.12
N ARG A 899 -19.85 36.01 -18.64
CA ARG A 899 -18.72 36.86 -19.07
C ARG A 899 -17.71 36.04 -19.86
N LYS A 900 -17.21 36.58 -20.95
CA LYS A 900 -16.13 35.98 -21.72
C LYS A 900 -14.81 36.43 -21.07
N LEU A 901 -13.94 35.48 -20.77
CA LEU A 901 -12.56 35.77 -20.36
C LEU A 901 -11.81 36.44 -21.51
N PRO A 902 -11.02 37.49 -21.27
CA PRO A 902 -10.26 38.16 -22.32
C PRO A 902 -9.23 37.18 -22.94
N GLY A 903 -8.96 37.34 -24.23
CA GLY A 903 -7.92 36.57 -24.90
C GLY A 903 -6.57 36.89 -24.28
N CYS A 904 -5.76 35.89 -24.06
CA CYS A 904 -4.42 36.03 -23.54
C CYS A 904 -3.42 35.43 -24.53
N SER A 905 -2.35 36.20 -24.82
CA SER A 905 -1.17 35.72 -25.53
C SER A 905 0.03 35.76 -24.58
N TRP A 906 0.95 34.83 -24.71
CA TRP A 906 2.17 34.80 -23.91
C TRP A 906 3.39 34.51 -24.75
N ILE A 907 4.53 35.01 -24.29
CA ILE A 907 5.83 34.74 -24.88
C ILE A 907 6.80 34.30 -23.80
N GLU A 908 7.60 33.30 -24.09
CA GLU A 908 8.66 32.80 -23.20
C GLU A 908 9.96 33.52 -23.56
N ILE A 909 10.52 34.27 -22.60
CA ILE A 909 11.80 34.98 -22.74
C ILE A 909 12.73 34.45 -21.63
N GLY A 910 13.71 33.67 -22.01
CA GLY A 910 14.61 32.99 -21.06
C GLY A 910 13.86 31.96 -20.21
N SER A 911 13.65 32.22 -18.93
CA SER A 911 12.91 31.36 -17.98
C SER A 911 11.60 32.02 -17.50
N SER A 912 11.21 33.18 -18.00
CA SER A 912 10.01 33.89 -17.59
C SER A 912 8.98 33.90 -18.72
N ILE A 913 7.69 33.74 -18.34
CA ILE A 913 6.55 33.82 -19.24
C ILE A 913 5.92 35.19 -19.09
N HIS A 914 5.81 35.96 -20.18
CA HIS A 914 5.14 37.24 -20.23
C HIS A 914 3.76 37.05 -20.88
N ALA A 915 2.70 37.34 -20.12
CA ALA A 915 1.32 37.20 -20.58
C ALA A 915 0.76 38.59 -21.00
N PHE A 916 0.11 38.63 -22.13
CA PHE A 916 -0.50 39.81 -22.69
C PHE A 916 -2.03 39.61 -22.79
N THR A 917 -2.80 40.49 -22.16
CA THR A 917 -4.24 40.49 -22.24
C THR A 917 -4.72 41.89 -22.68
N VAL A 918 -5.87 41.96 -23.30
CA VAL A 918 -6.46 43.25 -23.77
C VAL A 918 -6.73 44.21 -22.60
N GLU A 919 -6.88 43.74 -21.38
CA GLU A 919 -7.13 44.51 -20.17
C GLU A 919 -5.85 45.05 -19.49
N ASN A 920 -4.67 44.48 -19.76
CA ASN A 920 -3.39 44.88 -19.16
C ASN A 920 -2.64 45.95 -19.97
N MET A 921 -3.31 46.87 -20.56
CA MET A 921 -2.74 47.92 -21.45
C MET A 921 -2.15 49.16 -20.72
N GLU A 922 -1.90 49.09 -19.41
CA GLU A 922 -1.46 50.29 -18.64
C GLU A 922 0.05 50.38 -18.35
N ALA A 923 0.90 49.52 -18.84
CA ALA A 923 2.32 49.63 -18.60
C ALA A 923 3.05 50.38 -19.75
N ARG A 924 3.94 51.35 -19.42
CA ARG A 924 4.81 52.08 -20.37
C ARG A 924 5.59 51.16 -21.32
N GLU A 925 5.93 49.95 -20.88
CA GLU A 925 6.57 48.93 -21.70
C GLU A 925 5.69 48.44 -22.85
N MET A 926 4.34 48.50 -22.71
CA MET A 926 3.41 48.12 -23.76
C MET A 926 3.28 49.16 -24.88
N GLU A 927 3.54 50.44 -24.62
CA GLU A 927 3.59 51.45 -25.68
C GLU A 927 4.74 51.19 -26.65
N ASP A 928 5.91 50.84 -26.17
CA ASP A 928 7.06 50.51 -26.98
C ASP A 928 6.89 49.21 -27.78
N ILE A 929 6.24 48.18 -27.16
CA ILE A 929 5.90 46.93 -27.85
C ILE A 929 4.84 47.17 -28.92
N ASN A 930 3.80 47.96 -28.66
CA ASN A 930 2.81 48.30 -29.66
C ASN A 930 3.36 49.15 -30.81
N ARG A 931 4.28 50.08 -30.53
CA ARG A 931 4.99 50.84 -31.57
C ARG A 931 5.82 49.89 -32.42
N THR A 932 6.57 48.97 -31.85
CA THR A 932 7.37 47.99 -32.55
C THR A 932 6.53 47.06 -33.44
N LEU A 933 5.36 46.60 -32.94
CA LEU A 933 4.43 45.78 -33.68
C LEU A 933 3.81 46.55 -34.85
N LEU A 934 3.49 47.86 -34.69
CA LEU A 934 3.01 48.72 -35.74
C LEU A 934 4.09 48.95 -36.84
N ASP A 935 5.33 49.20 -36.43
CA ASP A 935 6.46 49.35 -37.34
C ASP A 935 6.71 48.05 -38.11
N LEU A 936 6.60 46.88 -37.43
CA LEU A 936 6.75 45.58 -38.09
C LEU A 936 5.60 45.31 -39.08
N ALA A 937 4.36 45.66 -38.75
CA ALA A 937 3.21 45.53 -39.61
C ALA A 937 3.32 46.42 -40.86
N VAL A 938 3.84 47.64 -40.70
CA VAL A 938 4.13 48.56 -41.84
C VAL A 938 5.23 47.96 -42.73
N ALA A 939 6.33 47.47 -42.15
CA ALA A 939 7.41 46.85 -42.92
C ALA A 939 6.97 45.56 -43.64
N MET A 940 6.09 44.75 -43.01
CA MET A 940 5.52 43.55 -43.66
C MET A 940 4.60 43.92 -44.82
N ASN A 941 3.81 45.00 -44.74
CA ASN A 941 3.01 45.51 -45.84
C ASN A 941 3.87 46.06 -46.99
N GLU A 942 4.99 46.75 -46.71
CA GLU A 942 5.93 47.24 -47.69
C GLU A 942 6.65 46.15 -48.46
N GLU A 943 6.90 45.01 -47.83
CA GLU A 943 7.50 43.82 -48.42
C GLU A 943 6.45 42.92 -49.14
N GLY A 944 5.22 43.32 -49.25
CA GLY A 944 4.15 42.63 -50.00
C GLY A 944 3.50 41.46 -49.22
N TYR A 945 3.72 41.34 -47.97
CA TYR A 945 2.94 40.44 -47.10
C TYR A 945 1.59 41.06 -46.73
N ALA A 946 0.85 41.49 -47.74
CA ALA A 946 -0.53 41.92 -47.56
C ALA A 946 -1.42 40.68 -47.39
N HIS A 947 -1.81 40.34 -46.19
CA HIS A 947 -2.97 39.52 -45.99
C HIS A 947 -4.21 40.36 -46.34
N ASP A 948 -5.04 39.82 -47.21
CA ASP A 948 -6.44 40.30 -47.34
C ASP A 948 -7.14 40.18 -45.96
N MET A 949 -7.12 41.25 -45.19
CA MET A 949 -7.81 41.36 -43.91
C MET A 949 -9.02 42.29 -44.03
N PRO A 950 -10.18 41.79 -44.43
CA PRO A 950 -11.41 42.57 -44.32
C PRO A 950 -11.85 42.78 -42.87
N SER A 951 -11.33 42.01 -41.92
CA SER A 951 -11.88 41.95 -40.55
C SER A 951 -11.15 42.84 -39.51
N PHE A 952 -9.91 43.29 -39.74
CA PHE A 952 -9.20 44.11 -38.76
C PHE A 952 -9.77 45.52 -38.56
N ASN A 953 -10.26 46.13 -39.63
CA ASN A 953 -10.90 47.43 -39.56
C ASN A 953 -12.27 47.40 -38.90
N ASP A 954 -12.99 46.29 -39.00
CA ASP A 954 -14.31 46.14 -38.38
C ASP A 954 -14.21 45.75 -36.88
N GLU A 955 -13.24 44.95 -36.48
CA GLU A 955 -12.94 44.70 -35.05
C GLU A 955 -12.41 45.96 -34.35
N TYR A 956 -11.55 46.74 -34.99
CA TYR A 956 -11.08 48.03 -34.45
C TYR A 956 -12.21 49.06 -34.32
N ARG A 957 -13.10 49.13 -35.27
CA ARG A 957 -14.34 49.95 -35.17
C ARG A 957 -15.25 49.47 -34.05
N ILE A 958 -15.38 48.18 -33.87
CA ILE A 958 -16.16 47.60 -32.77
C ILE A 958 -15.54 47.96 -31.42
N ILE A 959 -14.23 47.82 -31.27
CA ILE A 959 -13.48 48.17 -30.05
C ILE A 959 -13.53 49.70 -29.82
N GLU A 960 -13.38 50.51 -30.85
CA GLU A 960 -13.46 51.98 -30.74
C GLU A 960 -14.87 52.45 -30.39
N MET A 961 -15.91 51.85 -30.93
CA MET A 961 -17.30 52.11 -30.53
C MET A 961 -17.60 51.62 -29.10
N GLN A 962 -17.00 50.52 -28.68
CA GLN A 962 -17.13 50.04 -27.33
C GLN A 962 -16.44 50.97 -26.33
N ASN A 963 -15.23 51.39 -26.61
CA ASN A 963 -14.51 52.35 -25.77
C ASN A 963 -15.17 53.71 -25.72
N ARG A 964 -15.72 54.24 -26.81
CA ARG A 964 -16.51 55.48 -26.80
C ARG A 964 -17.79 55.35 -25.94
N ARG A 965 -18.52 54.22 -26.01
CA ARG A 965 -19.69 53.99 -25.15
C ARG A 965 -19.36 53.74 -23.70
N LEU A 966 -18.22 53.09 -23.40
CA LEU A 966 -17.73 52.96 -22.01
C LEU A 966 -17.34 54.33 -21.44
N ILE A 967 -16.66 55.15 -22.22
CA ILE A 967 -16.32 56.55 -21.87
C ILE A 967 -17.59 57.40 -21.70
N GLU A 968 -18.58 57.23 -22.55
CA GLU A 968 -19.88 57.94 -22.42
C GLU A 968 -20.69 57.41 -21.19
N GLN A 969 -20.61 56.12 -20.86
CA GLN A 969 -21.23 55.59 -19.63
C GLN A 969 -20.48 55.99 -18.37
N THR A 970 -19.15 56.10 -18.40
CA THR A 970 -18.35 56.59 -17.25
C THR A 970 -18.51 58.08 -17.05
N VAL A 971 -18.76 58.84 -18.09
CA VAL A 971 -19.08 60.28 -18.02
C VAL A 971 -20.53 60.50 -17.57
N LEU A 972 -21.46 59.58 -17.83
CA LEU A 972 -22.85 59.68 -17.36
C LEU A 972 -23.06 59.09 -15.94
N ASN A 973 -22.13 58.31 -15.39
CA ASN A 973 -22.15 57.82 -13.99
C ASN A 973 -21.14 58.54 -13.08
N GLY A 974 -20.63 59.67 -13.53
CA GLY A 974 -19.74 60.54 -12.75
C GLY A 974 -20.54 61.49 -11.86
N GLU A 975 -21.11 60.95 -10.74
CA GLU A 975 -21.36 61.62 -9.47
C GLU A 975 -20.93 60.62 -8.36
#